data_0cd57e0d9f36e046dda619697ab2d314
#
_entry.id   0cd57e0d9f36e046dda619697ab2d314
#
_cell.length_a   1.000
_cell.length_b   1.000
_cell.length_c   1.000
_cell.angle_alpha   90.00
_cell.angle_beta   90.00
_cell.angle_gamma   90.00
#
_symmetry.space_group_name_H-M   'P 1'
#
loop_
_entity.id
_entity.type
_entity.pdbx_description
1 polymer ?
#
loop_
_entity_poly.entity_id
_entity_poly.type
_entity_poly.pdbx_seq_one_letter_code
_entity_poly.pdbx_strand_id
1 'polypeptide(L)'
;ASMNERVEAGKVRVEDAQGVPPNIPFWLGEAPGRSDELSFAVARLQADIDQQLSEHPGSLRPCIDWLMSTLGLGADSAEQLVEYLARAHAALGALPSQDTLVMERFFDESGGTQLVIHTPFGSRINRAWGLALRKRFCRTFNFELQAAASEDAIVLSLSTSHSFALDEVWRYLHSNSAEHILIQAVLDAPLFGVRWRWNAGVALALPRYTGGRKVAPQLQRMKSEDLIATVFPDQIACLENLVGEREVPEHPLVEQTLDDCLHEAMDAEGWLTLLRRMEKGEVRLINRDLPAPSPLAAEILNAKPYTFLDDAPLEERRTQAVLNRRWSDAESADDLGALDAEAIVAVAEEAWPQPQDLDEMHEALMSLGCVSGPEARDQKDWMKWLESLARSGRATRLQVTPDQALWIALERLTCAQAVYPAAEMHPPLAALQGFDEIWSEDDAKVELVRARLSGFGPLTLSAIAEPLALPAGDVTQALAQLENEGYVLRGRFGPGASEEQWCERHLLSRIHRYTVKRLRREIEPVSLQDFMRFLFDWQHLSTSTQSQGKAALPEVVDQLEGFSAAAGAWDSDILPARLKDYSQSWLDDLCRSGKVVWMRLTSRNKIGSAALRSTPIVLLPRPQVRLWSGLTEQPAPTELSLRAQRVHEVLSTQGAMFFDELTVEAHLLRTELENALQELVGAGLVNADSFAGLRALITPASKRAAHTSRRNRGAFIGGMDDAGRWALLRRAPASPSAKLDSDTLEHIAMTLLRRYGVVFWRLLEREADWLPSWRELLRTFHRLEARGDIRGGRFIAGLAGEQFALPEAIPLLREVRKRPLDGSLIGVSGVDPLNLAGTLLPGAKVPAVVGNRLVYRDGIPIAAIIAGKPQYWGELDEHNMLAVRDRLFR
;
A
#
# COMPACT_ATOMS: atom_id res chain seq x y z
N ALA A 1 -6.90 -21.55 -23.81
CA ALA A 1 -6.04 -20.56 -24.48
C ALA A 1 -4.82 -21.25 -25.05
N SER A 2 -4.35 -20.82 -26.23
CA SER A 2 -3.15 -21.37 -26.86
C SER A 2 -2.06 -20.32 -26.90
N MET A 3 -0.83 -20.75 -26.64
CA MET A 3 0.36 -19.89 -26.68
C MET A 3 1.04 -20.02 -28.03
N ASN A 4 1.53 -18.92 -28.57
CA ASN A 4 2.21 -18.90 -29.90
C ASN A 4 3.67 -19.31 -29.68
N GLU A 5 4.05 -20.49 -30.19
CA GLU A 5 5.42 -21.01 -30.09
C GLU A 5 6.29 -20.45 -31.23
N ARG A 6 5.78 -20.49 -32.47
CA ARG A 6 6.54 -20.03 -33.65
C ARG A 6 5.61 -19.66 -34.78
N VAL A 7 5.92 -18.53 -35.43
CA VAL A 7 5.25 -18.09 -36.67
C VAL A 7 6.16 -18.37 -37.86
N GLU A 8 5.69 -19.22 -38.79
CA GLU A 8 6.34 -19.53 -40.05
C GLU A 8 5.46 -19.06 -41.23
N ALA A 9 6.00 -18.93 -42.41
CA ALA A 9 5.20 -18.53 -43.58
C ALA A 9 4.01 -19.47 -43.80
N GLY A 10 2.80 -18.95 -43.61
CA GLY A 10 1.55 -19.73 -43.78
C GLY A 10 1.21 -20.71 -42.64
N LYS A 11 1.99 -20.75 -41.54
CA LYS A 11 1.74 -21.61 -40.39
C LYS A 11 2.06 -20.90 -39.09
N VAL A 12 1.20 -21.11 -38.09
CA VAL A 12 1.43 -20.72 -36.71
C VAL A 12 1.41 -21.98 -35.86
N ARG A 13 2.53 -22.29 -35.21
CA ARG A 13 2.60 -23.35 -34.21
C ARG A 13 2.11 -22.84 -32.89
N VAL A 14 1.22 -23.57 -32.25
CA VAL A 14 0.63 -23.21 -30.98
C VAL A 14 0.66 -24.39 -30.03
N GLU A 15 0.82 -24.13 -28.76
CA GLU A 15 0.68 -25.09 -27.66
C GLU A 15 -0.39 -24.65 -26.66
N ASP A 16 -0.84 -25.53 -25.78
CA ASP A 16 -1.78 -25.19 -24.73
C ASP A 16 -1.12 -24.27 -23.71
N ALA A 17 -1.73 -23.13 -23.46
CA ALA A 17 -1.24 -22.14 -22.52
C ALA A 17 -1.40 -22.54 -21.03
N GLN A 18 -1.97 -23.68 -20.70
CA GLN A 18 -2.11 -24.26 -19.34
C GLN A 18 -2.57 -23.24 -18.27
N GLY A 19 -3.48 -22.35 -18.64
CA GLY A 19 -3.99 -21.33 -17.72
C GLY A 19 -3.16 -20.04 -17.61
N VAL A 20 -2.06 -19.91 -18.36
CA VAL A 20 -1.32 -18.64 -18.43
C VAL A 20 -2.23 -17.53 -18.97
N PRO A 21 -2.24 -16.35 -18.35
CA PRO A 21 -3.04 -15.22 -18.81
C PRO A 21 -2.76 -14.89 -20.28
N PRO A 22 -3.80 -14.59 -21.10
CA PRO A 22 -3.61 -14.33 -22.51
C PRO A 22 -2.78 -13.09 -22.76
N ASN A 23 -1.73 -13.26 -23.56
CA ASN A 23 -0.90 -12.16 -24.07
C ASN A 23 -1.49 -11.71 -25.40
N ILE A 24 -2.53 -10.87 -25.37
CA ILE A 24 -3.21 -10.42 -26.59
C ILE A 24 -2.40 -9.29 -27.21
N PRO A 25 -2.01 -9.38 -28.50
CA PRO A 25 -1.45 -8.24 -29.20
C PRO A 25 -2.50 -7.14 -29.33
N PHE A 26 -2.18 -5.92 -28.87
CA PHE A 26 -3.07 -4.78 -29.04
C PHE A 26 -3.01 -4.27 -30.47
N TRP A 27 -4.17 -4.12 -31.08
CA TRP A 27 -4.32 -3.42 -32.33
C TRP A 27 -4.53 -1.94 -32.06
N LEU A 28 -3.63 -1.10 -32.50
CA LEU A 28 -3.77 0.35 -32.48
C LEU A 28 -4.48 0.78 -33.77
N GLY A 29 -5.68 0.26 -34.00
CA GLY A 29 -6.49 0.57 -35.17
C GLY A 29 -7.80 1.24 -34.75
N GLU A 30 -8.29 2.19 -35.56
CA GLU A 30 -9.62 2.76 -35.40
C GLU A 30 -10.65 1.83 -36.04
N ALA A 31 -11.60 1.34 -35.24
CA ALA A 31 -12.81 0.71 -35.79
C ALA A 31 -13.84 1.77 -36.15
N PRO A 32 -14.68 1.55 -37.18
CA PRO A 32 -15.80 2.47 -37.45
C PRO A 32 -16.69 2.58 -36.19
N GLY A 33 -17.01 3.81 -35.81
CA GLY A 33 -17.93 4.07 -34.71
C GLY A 33 -19.38 3.71 -35.12
N ARG A 34 -20.24 3.48 -34.11
CA ARG A 34 -21.68 3.37 -34.32
C ARG A 34 -22.23 4.71 -34.88
N SER A 35 -23.16 4.65 -35.83
CA SER A 35 -23.76 5.86 -36.35
C SER A 35 -24.62 6.57 -35.30
N ASP A 36 -24.83 7.88 -35.49
CA ASP A 36 -25.63 8.70 -34.59
C ASP A 36 -27.07 8.23 -34.53
N GLU A 37 -27.65 7.80 -35.69
CA GLU A 37 -29.00 7.24 -35.77
C GLU A 37 -29.13 5.94 -34.98
N LEU A 38 -28.14 5.06 -35.05
CA LEU A 38 -28.14 3.81 -34.30
C LEU A 38 -27.98 4.08 -32.79
N SER A 39 -27.10 5.02 -32.45
CA SER A 39 -26.92 5.47 -31.05
C SER A 39 -28.21 6.05 -30.49
N PHE A 40 -28.92 6.87 -31.25
CA PHE A 40 -30.22 7.39 -30.88
C PHE A 40 -31.28 6.29 -30.74
N ALA A 41 -31.32 5.32 -31.66
CA ALA A 41 -32.29 4.22 -31.60
C ALA A 41 -32.04 3.34 -30.36
N VAL A 42 -30.78 3.04 -30.02
CA VAL A 42 -30.42 2.28 -28.79
C VAL A 42 -30.83 3.06 -27.55
N ALA A 43 -30.53 4.34 -27.49
CA ALA A 43 -30.87 5.19 -26.35
C ALA A 43 -32.38 5.32 -26.17
N ARG A 44 -33.15 5.40 -27.26
CA ARG A 44 -34.62 5.42 -27.24
C ARG A 44 -35.16 4.09 -26.73
N LEU A 45 -34.64 2.97 -27.19
CA LEU A 45 -35.06 1.64 -26.68
C LEU A 45 -34.82 1.52 -25.17
N GLN A 46 -33.69 1.99 -24.67
CA GLN A 46 -33.40 2.02 -23.23
C GLN A 46 -34.40 2.92 -22.48
N ALA A 47 -34.72 4.09 -23.01
CA ALA A 47 -35.73 4.97 -22.41
C ALA A 47 -37.13 4.37 -22.39
N ASP A 48 -37.55 3.71 -23.48
CA ASP A 48 -38.84 3.02 -23.55
C ASP A 48 -38.93 1.87 -22.53
N ILE A 49 -37.85 1.10 -22.35
CA ILE A 49 -37.76 0.04 -21.33
C ILE A 49 -37.76 0.64 -19.93
N ASP A 50 -37.02 1.73 -19.68
CA ASP A 50 -37.01 2.45 -18.41
C ASP A 50 -38.42 2.88 -17.99
N GLN A 51 -39.17 3.41 -18.94
CA GLN A 51 -40.57 3.78 -18.74
C GLN A 51 -41.41 2.56 -18.36
N GLN A 52 -41.35 1.46 -19.13
CA GLN A 52 -42.08 0.24 -18.85
C GLN A 52 -41.77 -0.36 -17.47
N LEU A 53 -40.53 -0.37 -17.07
CA LEU A 53 -40.11 -0.85 -15.74
C LEU A 53 -40.63 0.06 -14.61
N SER A 54 -40.63 1.36 -14.85
CA SER A 54 -41.15 2.35 -13.89
C SER A 54 -42.66 2.32 -13.74
N GLU A 55 -43.39 2.05 -14.81
CA GLU A 55 -44.88 1.94 -14.81
C GLU A 55 -45.37 0.64 -14.16
N HIS A 56 -44.55 -0.42 -14.18
CA HIS A 56 -44.92 -1.75 -13.67
C HIS A 56 -43.92 -2.25 -12.61
N PRO A 57 -43.80 -1.59 -11.46
CA PRO A 57 -42.83 -1.98 -10.45
C PRO A 57 -43.13 -3.40 -9.92
N GLY A 58 -42.11 -4.26 -9.94
CA GLY A 58 -42.20 -5.64 -9.44
C GLY A 58 -42.69 -6.68 -10.46
N SER A 59 -43.00 -6.29 -11.72
CA SER A 59 -43.32 -7.24 -12.78
C SER A 59 -42.58 -6.95 -14.07
N LEU A 60 -41.78 -7.89 -14.55
CA LEU A 60 -41.08 -7.79 -15.83
C LEU A 60 -41.94 -8.18 -17.03
N ARG A 61 -43.03 -8.87 -16.79
CA ARG A 61 -43.87 -9.46 -17.86
C ARG A 61 -44.42 -8.44 -18.86
N PRO A 62 -44.96 -7.28 -18.46
CA PRO A 62 -45.43 -6.25 -19.41
C PRO A 62 -44.35 -5.77 -20.36
N CYS A 63 -43.13 -5.58 -19.86
CA CYS A 63 -41.97 -5.14 -20.67
C CYS A 63 -41.57 -6.24 -21.67
N ILE A 64 -41.54 -7.51 -21.25
CA ILE A 64 -41.23 -8.65 -22.11
C ILE A 64 -42.25 -8.73 -23.24
N ASP A 65 -43.55 -8.71 -22.93
CA ASP A 65 -44.63 -8.80 -23.92
C ASP A 65 -44.61 -7.61 -24.89
N TRP A 66 -44.26 -6.40 -24.41
CA TRP A 66 -44.05 -5.23 -25.26
C TRP A 66 -42.89 -5.41 -26.24
N LEU A 67 -41.75 -5.91 -25.79
CA LEU A 67 -40.56 -6.17 -26.65
C LEU A 67 -40.90 -7.24 -27.72
N MET A 68 -41.57 -8.29 -27.33
CA MET A 68 -42.00 -9.33 -28.27
C MET A 68 -42.92 -8.79 -29.34
N SER A 69 -43.86 -7.92 -28.96
CA SER A 69 -44.85 -7.37 -29.90
C SER A 69 -44.29 -6.27 -30.79
N THR A 70 -43.39 -5.44 -30.26
CA THR A 70 -42.85 -4.24 -30.93
C THR A 70 -41.64 -4.56 -31.80
N LEU A 71 -40.76 -5.43 -31.32
CA LEU A 71 -39.49 -5.75 -32.01
C LEU A 71 -39.50 -7.15 -32.63
N GLY A 72 -40.54 -7.97 -32.38
CA GLY A 72 -40.61 -9.33 -32.87
C GLY A 72 -39.59 -10.29 -32.27
N LEU A 73 -39.10 -9.99 -31.04
CA LEU A 73 -38.12 -10.83 -30.36
C LEU A 73 -38.76 -12.14 -29.91
N GLY A 74 -37.97 -13.24 -29.89
CA GLY A 74 -38.33 -14.46 -29.21
C GLY A 74 -38.44 -14.26 -27.69
N ALA A 75 -39.26 -15.07 -27.02
CA ALA A 75 -39.54 -14.92 -25.58
C ALA A 75 -38.26 -14.95 -24.74
N ASP A 76 -37.36 -15.92 -25.00
CA ASP A 76 -36.11 -16.09 -24.26
C ASP A 76 -35.16 -14.87 -24.44
N SER A 77 -35.10 -14.30 -25.65
CA SER A 77 -34.28 -13.14 -25.94
C SER A 77 -34.85 -11.86 -25.27
N ALA A 78 -36.17 -11.72 -25.29
CA ALA A 78 -36.84 -10.59 -24.62
C ALA A 78 -36.68 -10.69 -23.10
N GLU A 79 -36.79 -11.87 -22.51
CA GLU A 79 -36.59 -12.11 -21.08
C GLU A 79 -35.16 -11.77 -20.65
N GLN A 80 -34.12 -12.29 -21.33
CA GLN A 80 -32.74 -11.97 -21.04
C GLN A 80 -32.42 -10.47 -21.13
N LEU A 81 -32.93 -9.78 -22.16
CA LEU A 81 -32.74 -8.36 -22.32
C LEU A 81 -33.39 -7.56 -21.19
N VAL A 82 -34.64 -7.88 -20.86
CA VAL A 82 -35.39 -7.19 -19.79
C VAL A 82 -34.78 -7.46 -18.43
N GLU A 83 -34.37 -8.68 -18.10
CA GLU A 83 -33.68 -8.99 -16.84
C GLU A 83 -32.36 -8.22 -16.71
N TYR A 84 -31.56 -8.18 -17.76
CA TYR A 84 -30.30 -7.44 -17.77
C TYR A 84 -30.52 -5.95 -17.51
N LEU A 85 -31.45 -5.31 -18.23
CA LEU A 85 -31.74 -3.89 -18.08
C LEU A 85 -32.48 -3.56 -16.77
N ALA A 86 -33.34 -4.46 -16.29
CA ALA A 86 -34.02 -4.31 -15.00
C ALA A 86 -33.02 -4.30 -13.81
N ARG A 87 -32.01 -5.16 -13.85
CA ARG A 87 -30.91 -5.15 -12.87
C ARG A 87 -30.11 -3.84 -12.94
N ALA A 88 -29.84 -3.35 -14.14
CA ALA A 88 -29.19 -2.06 -14.32
C ALA A 88 -30.06 -0.90 -13.81
N HIS A 89 -31.36 -0.91 -14.11
CA HIS A 89 -32.33 0.06 -13.60
C HIS A 89 -32.38 0.07 -12.06
N ALA A 90 -32.43 -1.11 -11.43
CA ALA A 90 -32.44 -1.24 -9.98
C ALA A 90 -31.16 -0.64 -9.34
N ALA A 91 -30.00 -0.88 -9.92
CA ALA A 91 -28.71 -0.34 -9.42
C ALA A 91 -28.59 1.18 -9.66
N LEU A 92 -28.91 1.64 -10.86
CA LEU A 92 -28.68 3.03 -11.27
C LEU A 92 -29.86 3.98 -10.95
N GLY A 93 -31.04 3.45 -10.75
CA GLY A 93 -32.26 4.19 -10.50
C GLY A 93 -32.91 4.80 -11.75
N ALA A 94 -32.32 4.60 -12.93
CA ALA A 94 -32.85 4.87 -14.27
C ALA A 94 -31.90 4.22 -15.30
N LEU A 95 -32.41 3.91 -16.49
CA LEU A 95 -31.58 3.51 -17.62
C LEU A 95 -31.01 4.75 -18.34
N PRO A 96 -29.74 4.69 -18.78
CA PRO A 96 -29.13 5.78 -19.54
C PRO A 96 -29.82 5.98 -20.89
N SER A 97 -30.02 7.26 -21.27
CA SER A 97 -30.53 7.65 -22.58
C SER A 97 -29.86 8.95 -23.04
N GLN A 98 -30.25 9.49 -24.18
CA GLN A 98 -29.74 10.79 -24.62
C GLN A 98 -30.38 11.99 -23.88
N ASP A 99 -31.43 11.75 -23.09
CA ASP A 99 -32.10 12.73 -22.23
C ASP A 99 -31.85 12.48 -20.73
N THR A 100 -31.29 11.32 -20.38
CA THR A 100 -30.93 10.95 -19.02
C THR A 100 -29.53 10.34 -18.98
N LEU A 101 -28.58 11.05 -18.39
CA LEU A 101 -27.21 10.57 -18.19
C LEU A 101 -27.03 10.08 -16.77
N VAL A 102 -26.31 8.99 -16.59
CA VAL A 102 -26.07 8.40 -15.28
C VAL A 102 -24.56 8.32 -15.06
N MET A 103 -24.10 8.82 -13.92
CA MET A 103 -22.73 8.69 -13.46
C MET A 103 -22.72 7.79 -12.25
N GLU A 104 -21.90 6.75 -12.30
CA GLU A 104 -21.64 5.89 -11.17
C GLU A 104 -20.18 5.93 -10.74
N ARG A 105 -19.97 5.85 -9.43
CA ARG A 105 -18.66 5.73 -8.80
C ARG A 105 -18.64 4.51 -7.92
N PHE A 106 -17.55 3.73 -8.00
CA PHE A 106 -17.29 2.57 -7.16
C PHE A 106 -15.78 2.41 -6.97
N PHE A 107 -15.39 1.54 -6.03
CA PHE A 107 -13.97 1.22 -5.81
C PHE A 107 -13.64 -0.13 -6.42
N ASP A 108 -12.51 -0.20 -7.10
CA ASP A 108 -11.96 -1.47 -7.57
C ASP A 108 -11.37 -2.30 -6.42
N GLU A 109 -10.93 -3.53 -6.71
CA GLU A 109 -10.36 -4.42 -5.69
C GLU A 109 -9.07 -3.88 -5.07
N SER A 110 -8.37 -2.96 -5.73
CA SER A 110 -7.17 -2.29 -5.24
C SER A 110 -7.46 -1.04 -4.40
N GLY A 111 -8.73 -0.63 -4.33
CA GLY A 111 -9.17 0.60 -3.68
C GLY A 111 -9.08 1.84 -4.59
N GLY A 112 -8.73 1.68 -5.86
CA GLY A 112 -8.78 2.74 -6.88
C GLY A 112 -10.24 3.15 -7.16
N THR A 113 -10.46 4.45 -7.35
CA THR A 113 -11.79 4.97 -7.68
C THR A 113 -12.04 4.81 -9.17
N GLN A 114 -13.14 4.16 -9.52
CA GLN A 114 -13.64 4.06 -10.89
C GLN A 114 -14.85 4.98 -11.04
N LEU A 115 -14.84 5.81 -12.07
CA LEU A 115 -15.94 6.67 -12.44
C LEU A 115 -16.43 6.28 -13.82
N VAL A 116 -17.68 5.92 -13.95
CA VAL A 116 -18.31 5.58 -15.24
C VAL A 116 -19.45 6.54 -15.53
N ILE A 117 -19.36 7.21 -16.66
CA ILE A 117 -20.43 8.08 -17.17
C ILE A 117 -21.12 7.33 -18.30
N HIS A 118 -22.34 6.86 -18.05
CA HIS A 118 -23.19 6.24 -19.06
C HIS A 118 -23.77 7.32 -19.97
N THR A 119 -23.31 7.28 -21.23
CA THR A 119 -23.62 8.30 -22.25
C THR A 119 -23.74 7.64 -23.62
N PRO A 120 -24.94 7.21 -24.03
CA PRO A 120 -25.16 6.46 -25.26
C PRO A 120 -25.23 7.37 -26.52
N PHE A 121 -24.20 8.24 -26.67
CA PHE A 121 -24.08 9.16 -27.81
C PHE A 121 -23.15 8.65 -28.91
N GLY A 122 -22.50 7.50 -28.72
CA GLY A 122 -21.52 6.96 -29.61
C GLY A 122 -20.08 7.34 -29.27
N SER A 123 -19.12 6.55 -29.78
CA SER A 123 -17.70 6.67 -29.42
C SER A 123 -17.08 8.00 -29.85
N ARG A 124 -17.57 8.65 -30.88
CA ARG A 124 -17.02 9.93 -31.38
C ARG A 124 -17.25 11.08 -30.37
N ILE A 125 -18.46 11.21 -29.84
CA ILE A 125 -18.80 12.19 -28.79
C ILE A 125 -18.14 11.79 -27.47
N ASN A 126 -18.22 10.54 -27.09
CA ASN A 126 -17.66 10.04 -25.82
C ASN A 126 -16.13 10.19 -25.76
N ARG A 127 -15.43 10.01 -26.88
CA ARG A 127 -13.99 10.24 -26.99
C ARG A 127 -13.62 11.70 -26.79
N ALA A 128 -14.34 12.64 -27.41
CA ALA A 128 -14.13 14.07 -27.21
C ALA A 128 -14.33 14.46 -25.74
N TRP A 129 -15.44 14.03 -25.16
CA TRP A 129 -15.74 14.31 -23.77
C TRP A 129 -14.74 13.67 -22.80
N GLY A 130 -14.38 12.40 -23.00
CA GLY A 130 -13.42 11.68 -22.16
C GLY A 130 -12.03 12.31 -22.17
N LEU A 131 -11.53 12.74 -23.34
CA LEU A 131 -10.25 13.45 -23.46
C LEU A 131 -10.26 14.80 -22.73
N ALA A 132 -11.33 15.59 -22.94
CA ALA A 132 -11.47 16.89 -22.30
C ALA A 132 -11.60 16.76 -20.77
N LEU A 133 -12.39 15.79 -20.28
CA LEU A 133 -12.50 15.49 -18.86
C LEU A 133 -11.16 15.08 -18.27
N ARG A 134 -10.45 14.15 -18.92
CA ARG A 134 -9.10 13.72 -18.48
C ARG A 134 -8.18 14.93 -18.31
N LYS A 135 -8.10 15.80 -19.32
CA LYS A 135 -7.27 17.02 -19.27
C LYS A 135 -7.69 17.93 -18.10
N ARG A 136 -9.00 18.09 -17.88
CA ARG A 136 -9.51 18.93 -16.80
C ARG A 136 -9.19 18.35 -15.42
N PHE A 137 -9.39 17.05 -15.21
CA PHE A 137 -9.02 16.36 -13.96
C PHE A 137 -7.52 16.48 -13.67
N CYS A 138 -6.65 16.21 -14.68
CA CYS A 138 -5.20 16.34 -14.53
C CYS A 138 -4.79 17.75 -14.09
N ARG A 139 -5.43 18.79 -14.63
CA ARG A 139 -5.16 20.19 -14.27
C ARG A 139 -5.70 20.58 -12.90
N THR A 140 -6.89 20.07 -12.53
CA THR A 140 -7.55 20.44 -11.27
C THR A 140 -6.87 19.76 -10.07
N PHE A 141 -6.45 18.51 -10.22
CA PHE A 141 -5.98 17.68 -9.12
C PHE A 141 -4.49 17.31 -9.20
N ASN A 142 -3.79 17.74 -10.25
CA ASN A 142 -2.35 17.49 -10.48
C ASN A 142 -1.95 16.00 -10.37
N PHE A 143 -2.73 15.11 -10.99
CA PHE A 143 -2.42 13.68 -11.07
C PHE A 143 -2.76 13.11 -12.45
N GLU A 144 -2.09 12.03 -12.83
CA GLU A 144 -2.41 11.28 -14.03
C GLU A 144 -3.57 10.32 -13.78
N LEU A 145 -4.52 10.28 -14.69
CA LEU A 145 -5.61 9.33 -14.69
C LEU A 145 -5.72 8.66 -16.05
N GLN A 146 -6.25 7.45 -16.04
CA GLN A 146 -6.56 6.74 -17.27
C GLN A 146 -8.00 6.98 -17.68
N ALA A 147 -8.19 7.23 -18.96
CA ALA A 147 -9.51 7.45 -19.54
C ALA A 147 -9.76 6.48 -20.68
N ALA A 148 -10.98 5.95 -20.75
CA ALA A 148 -11.45 5.12 -21.85
C ALA A 148 -12.83 5.58 -22.30
N ALA A 149 -13.11 5.50 -23.60
CA ALA A 149 -14.42 5.82 -24.16
C ALA A 149 -14.91 4.69 -25.05
N SER A 150 -16.15 4.30 -24.82
CA SER A 150 -16.89 3.34 -25.62
C SER A 150 -18.07 4.00 -26.34
N GLU A 151 -18.88 3.22 -27.04
CA GLU A 151 -20.12 3.72 -27.68
C GLU A 151 -21.13 4.25 -26.67
N ASP A 152 -21.15 3.68 -25.45
CA ASP A 152 -22.20 3.90 -24.47
C ASP A 152 -21.73 4.51 -23.15
N ALA A 153 -20.40 4.68 -22.96
CA ALA A 153 -19.86 5.22 -21.72
C ALA A 153 -18.45 5.79 -21.85
N ILE A 154 -18.12 6.62 -20.87
CA ILE A 154 -16.76 7.09 -20.56
C ILE A 154 -16.38 6.49 -19.21
N VAL A 155 -15.17 5.93 -19.13
CA VAL A 155 -14.59 5.38 -17.91
C VAL A 155 -13.37 6.18 -17.54
N LEU A 156 -13.31 6.61 -16.27
CA LEU A 156 -12.14 7.29 -15.70
C LEU A 156 -11.64 6.48 -14.51
N SER A 157 -10.41 6.00 -14.59
CA SER A 157 -9.74 5.31 -13.48
C SER A 157 -8.87 6.30 -12.73
N LEU A 158 -9.26 6.59 -11.50
CA LEU A 158 -8.65 7.58 -10.64
C LEU A 158 -7.77 6.90 -9.59
N SER A 159 -6.62 7.48 -9.30
CA SER A 159 -5.80 7.03 -8.18
C SER A 159 -6.51 7.31 -6.84
N THR A 160 -6.01 6.69 -5.77
CA THR A 160 -6.63 6.74 -4.43
C THR A 160 -6.57 8.09 -3.73
N SER A 161 -6.01 9.14 -4.34
CA SER A 161 -5.60 10.35 -3.62
C SER A 161 -6.60 11.50 -3.60
N HIS A 162 -7.72 11.44 -4.31
CA HIS A 162 -8.59 12.61 -4.49
C HIS A 162 -10.06 12.29 -4.29
N SER A 163 -10.75 13.19 -3.62
CA SER A 163 -12.19 13.15 -3.43
C SER A 163 -12.85 14.36 -4.09
N PHE A 164 -14.02 14.17 -4.61
CA PHE A 164 -14.86 15.22 -5.21
C PHE A 164 -16.32 14.77 -5.18
N ALA A 165 -17.23 15.74 -5.15
CA ALA A 165 -18.64 15.46 -5.27
C ALA A 165 -18.99 15.09 -6.71
N LEU A 166 -19.79 14.04 -6.91
CA LEU A 166 -20.13 13.56 -8.27
C LEU A 166 -20.88 14.61 -9.09
N ASP A 167 -21.71 15.43 -8.45
CA ASP A 167 -22.45 16.49 -9.13
C ASP A 167 -21.56 17.60 -9.70
N GLU A 168 -20.36 17.81 -9.14
CA GLU A 168 -19.40 18.79 -9.66
C GLU A 168 -18.77 18.36 -10.98
N VAL A 169 -18.61 17.07 -11.21
CA VAL A 169 -18.01 16.53 -12.44
C VAL A 169 -18.77 16.98 -13.68
N TRP A 170 -20.11 17.06 -13.60
CA TRP A 170 -20.93 17.55 -14.70
C TRP A 170 -20.63 19.00 -15.09
N ARG A 171 -20.07 19.81 -14.18
CA ARG A 171 -19.75 21.23 -14.34
C ARG A 171 -18.28 21.50 -14.64
N TYR A 172 -17.43 20.48 -14.72
CA TYR A 172 -16.01 20.67 -14.97
C TYR A 172 -15.68 21.19 -16.36
N LEU A 173 -16.57 21.01 -17.31
CA LEU A 173 -16.45 21.47 -18.67
C LEU A 173 -17.65 22.36 -19.02
N HIS A 174 -17.35 23.57 -19.51
CA HIS A 174 -18.34 24.53 -19.94
C HIS A 174 -18.25 24.72 -21.45
N SER A 175 -19.40 24.78 -22.17
CA SER A 175 -19.46 24.85 -23.62
C SER A 175 -18.61 25.97 -24.26
N ASN A 176 -18.37 27.08 -23.52
CA ASN A 176 -17.56 28.19 -24.00
C ASN A 176 -16.05 27.94 -23.98
N SER A 177 -15.55 27.01 -23.17
CA SER A 177 -14.12 26.72 -23.01
C SER A 177 -13.75 25.27 -23.38
N ALA A 178 -14.76 24.45 -23.62
CA ALA A 178 -14.57 23.02 -23.82
C ALA A 178 -13.78 22.67 -25.06
N GLU A 179 -14.02 23.40 -26.15
CA GLU A 179 -13.31 23.21 -27.43
C GLU A 179 -11.80 23.44 -27.26
N HIS A 180 -11.42 24.53 -26.61
CA HIS A 180 -10.02 24.84 -26.34
C HIS A 180 -9.35 23.77 -25.46
N ILE A 181 -10.05 23.31 -24.42
CA ILE A 181 -9.57 22.22 -23.56
C ILE A 181 -9.40 20.93 -24.37
N LEU A 182 -10.34 20.65 -25.28
CA LEU A 182 -10.27 19.48 -26.16
C LEU A 182 -9.08 19.55 -27.11
N ILE A 183 -8.80 20.70 -27.73
CA ILE A 183 -7.63 20.89 -28.58
C ILE A 183 -6.36 20.56 -27.80
N GLN A 184 -6.18 21.14 -26.61
CA GLN A 184 -5.03 20.85 -25.73
C GLN A 184 -4.96 19.39 -25.29
N ALA A 185 -6.08 18.73 -25.12
CA ALA A 185 -6.15 17.32 -24.77
C ALA A 185 -5.77 16.41 -25.95
N VAL A 186 -6.19 16.76 -27.15
CA VAL A 186 -5.85 16.02 -28.38
C VAL A 186 -4.35 16.06 -28.65
N LEU A 187 -3.69 17.19 -28.39
CA LEU A 187 -2.23 17.30 -28.50
C LEU A 187 -1.46 16.35 -27.60
N ASP A 188 -2.02 15.98 -26.46
CA ASP A 188 -1.44 14.99 -25.54
C ASP A 188 -1.85 13.54 -25.90
N ALA A 189 -2.78 13.35 -26.81
CA ALA A 189 -3.29 12.04 -27.15
C ALA A 189 -2.53 11.41 -28.34
N PRO A 190 -2.38 10.08 -28.38
CA PRO A 190 -1.78 9.35 -29.51
C PRO A 190 -2.46 9.61 -30.84
N LEU A 191 -3.73 9.98 -30.79
CA LEU A 191 -4.58 10.27 -31.94
C LEU A 191 -3.96 11.35 -32.87
N PHE A 192 -3.43 12.42 -32.25
CA PHE A 192 -2.80 13.52 -33.04
C PHE A 192 -1.61 13.01 -33.84
N GLY A 193 -0.70 12.24 -33.22
CA GLY A 193 0.48 11.72 -33.93
C GLY A 193 0.14 10.71 -35.03
N VAL A 194 -0.94 9.94 -34.88
CA VAL A 194 -1.44 9.04 -35.93
C VAL A 194 -2.00 9.83 -37.11
N ARG A 195 -2.87 10.81 -36.87
CA ARG A 195 -3.48 11.65 -37.91
C ARG A 195 -2.45 12.55 -38.59
N TRP A 196 -1.51 13.11 -37.83
CA TRP A 196 -0.38 13.85 -38.36
C TRP A 196 0.41 13.06 -39.42
N ARG A 197 0.77 11.79 -39.10
CA ARG A 197 1.50 10.93 -40.02
C ARG A 197 0.69 10.62 -41.28
N TRP A 198 -0.61 10.45 -41.16
CA TRP A 198 -1.49 10.26 -42.33
C TRP A 198 -1.52 11.50 -43.19
N ASN A 199 -1.74 12.65 -42.61
CA ASN A 199 -1.80 13.92 -43.35
C ASN A 199 -0.45 14.25 -43.98
N ALA A 200 0.66 14.11 -43.29
CA ALA A 200 1.99 14.27 -43.83
C ALA A 200 2.28 13.29 -44.99
N GLY A 201 1.76 12.05 -44.87
CA GLY A 201 1.85 11.04 -45.94
C GLY A 201 0.98 11.36 -47.16
N VAL A 202 -0.24 11.85 -46.97
CA VAL A 202 -1.16 12.28 -48.06
C VAL A 202 -0.65 13.53 -48.74
N ALA A 203 -0.13 14.49 -47.97
CA ALA A 203 0.48 15.72 -48.48
C ALA A 203 1.83 15.48 -49.18
N LEU A 204 2.31 14.25 -49.27
CA LEU A 204 3.62 13.87 -49.85
C LEU A 204 4.82 14.50 -49.13
N ALA A 205 4.64 15.00 -47.91
CA ALA A 205 5.72 15.51 -47.07
C ALA A 205 6.62 14.38 -46.53
N LEU A 206 6.11 13.14 -46.48
CA LEU A 206 6.87 11.94 -46.14
C LEU A 206 7.09 11.06 -47.38
N PRO A 207 8.33 10.68 -47.73
CA PRO A 207 8.60 9.82 -48.85
C PRO A 207 8.09 8.40 -48.63
N ARG A 208 7.26 7.89 -49.57
CA ARG A 208 6.81 6.47 -49.54
C ARG A 208 7.86 5.51 -50.09
N TYR A 209 8.72 6.02 -50.99
CA TYR A 209 9.80 5.26 -51.64
C TYR A 209 11.10 6.07 -51.60
N THR A 210 12.20 5.38 -51.33
CA THR A 210 13.56 5.93 -51.39
C THR A 210 14.43 4.96 -52.15
N GLY A 211 15.10 5.42 -53.24
CA GLY A 211 15.93 4.55 -54.10
C GLY A 211 15.15 3.40 -54.75
N GLY A 212 13.87 3.61 -55.11
CA GLY A 212 12.99 2.59 -55.72
C GLY A 212 12.47 1.52 -54.73
N ARG A 213 12.78 1.60 -53.45
CA ARG A 213 12.28 0.70 -52.40
C ARG A 213 11.28 1.39 -51.47
N LYS A 214 10.26 0.65 -51.06
CA LYS A 214 9.30 1.16 -50.08
C LYS A 214 10.01 1.47 -48.74
N VAL A 215 9.77 2.64 -48.18
CA VAL A 215 10.33 3.05 -46.91
C VAL A 215 9.71 2.19 -45.80
N ALA A 216 10.54 1.66 -44.89
CA ALA A 216 10.10 0.84 -43.76
C ALA A 216 9.19 1.66 -42.83
N PRO A 217 8.15 1.07 -42.22
CA PRO A 217 7.23 1.80 -41.35
C PRO A 217 7.90 2.54 -40.17
N GLN A 218 8.96 1.95 -39.60
CA GLN A 218 9.74 2.59 -38.54
C GLN A 218 10.41 3.88 -39.02
N LEU A 219 11.02 3.87 -40.24
CA LEU A 219 11.65 5.04 -40.81
C LEU A 219 10.62 6.12 -41.19
N GLN A 220 9.40 5.72 -41.55
CA GLN A 220 8.31 6.67 -41.78
C GLN A 220 7.87 7.35 -40.47
N ARG A 221 7.82 6.60 -39.35
CA ARG A 221 7.55 7.18 -38.04
C ARG A 221 8.62 8.19 -37.64
N MET A 222 9.90 7.82 -37.70
CA MET A 222 11.00 8.73 -37.39
C MET A 222 10.95 10.02 -38.22
N LYS A 223 10.76 9.89 -39.53
CA LYS A 223 10.62 11.07 -40.43
C LYS A 223 9.39 11.92 -40.11
N SER A 224 8.31 11.29 -39.63
CA SER A 224 7.11 12.00 -39.19
C SER A 224 7.37 12.78 -37.89
N GLU A 225 8.14 12.20 -36.99
CA GLU A 225 8.59 12.82 -35.73
C GLU A 225 9.59 13.97 -36.01
N ASP A 226 10.53 13.78 -36.92
CA ASP A 226 11.44 14.85 -37.38
C ASP A 226 10.68 16.05 -38.02
N LEU A 227 9.64 15.75 -38.81
CA LEU A 227 8.81 16.77 -39.44
C LEU A 227 8.00 17.57 -38.41
N ILE A 228 7.38 16.85 -37.41
CA ILE A 228 6.61 17.54 -36.38
C ILE A 228 7.52 18.37 -35.47
N ALA A 229 8.75 17.89 -35.19
CA ALA A 229 9.76 18.66 -34.46
C ALA A 229 10.10 19.99 -35.13
N THR A 230 10.03 20.00 -36.43
CA THR A 230 10.34 21.22 -37.24
C THR A 230 9.14 22.16 -37.34
N VAL A 231 7.93 21.60 -37.53
CA VAL A 231 6.70 22.38 -37.76
C VAL A 231 6.05 22.81 -36.47
N PHE A 232 6.07 21.95 -35.48
CA PHE A 232 5.43 22.12 -34.17
C PHE A 232 6.36 21.67 -33.04
N PRO A 233 7.40 22.44 -32.69
CA PRO A 233 8.40 22.07 -31.69
C PRO A 233 7.80 21.74 -30.30
N ASP A 234 6.80 22.51 -29.89
CA ASP A 234 6.12 22.31 -28.58
C ASP A 234 5.47 20.94 -28.47
N GLN A 235 5.15 20.30 -29.59
CA GLN A 235 4.54 18.95 -29.56
C GLN A 235 5.50 17.88 -29.11
N ILE A 236 6.83 18.09 -29.25
CA ILE A 236 7.87 17.13 -28.83
C ILE A 236 8.62 17.60 -27.59
N ALA A 237 8.44 18.87 -27.20
CA ALA A 237 9.07 19.40 -25.99
C ALA A 237 8.60 18.63 -24.75
N CYS A 238 9.53 18.32 -23.81
CA CYS A 238 9.15 17.80 -22.52
C CYS A 238 8.22 18.78 -21.81
N LEU A 239 7.18 18.27 -21.16
CA LEU A 239 6.19 19.09 -20.44
C LEU A 239 6.83 20.00 -19.40
N GLU A 240 7.96 19.60 -18.80
CA GLU A 240 8.74 20.39 -17.86
C GLU A 240 9.35 21.67 -18.47
N ASN A 241 9.53 21.70 -19.78
CA ASN A 241 10.11 22.82 -20.51
C ASN A 241 9.05 23.76 -21.12
N LEU A 242 7.77 23.40 -21.02
CA LEU A 242 6.65 24.20 -21.55
C LEU A 242 6.07 25.06 -20.43
N VAL A 243 6.13 26.36 -20.62
CA VAL A 243 5.50 27.32 -19.69
C VAL A 243 4.07 27.59 -20.19
N GLY A 244 3.08 26.93 -19.60
CA GLY A 244 1.68 27.12 -19.97
C GLY A 244 1.13 26.09 -20.94
N GLU A 245 0.25 26.52 -21.84
CA GLU A 245 -0.37 25.67 -22.87
C GLU A 245 0.48 25.68 -24.14
N ARG A 246 0.36 24.60 -24.97
CA ARG A 246 1.04 24.56 -26.26
C ARG A 246 0.47 25.59 -27.19
N GLU A 247 1.33 26.39 -27.83
CA GLU A 247 0.94 27.30 -28.87
C GLU A 247 0.82 26.54 -30.20
N VAL A 248 -0.40 26.47 -30.73
CA VAL A 248 -0.68 25.77 -31.99
C VAL A 248 -0.21 26.65 -33.14
N PRO A 249 0.77 26.20 -33.95
CA PRO A 249 1.27 27.02 -35.07
C PRO A 249 0.25 27.07 -36.22
N GLU A 250 0.18 28.23 -36.92
CA GLU A 250 -0.57 28.37 -38.14
C GLU A 250 0.16 27.64 -39.28
N HIS A 251 -0.16 26.38 -39.46
CA HIS A 251 0.42 25.54 -40.50
C HIS A 251 -0.60 24.54 -41.04
N PRO A 252 -0.77 24.42 -42.39
CA PRO A 252 -1.83 23.62 -43.02
C PRO A 252 -1.88 22.16 -42.56
N LEU A 253 -0.73 21.51 -42.31
CA LEU A 253 -0.71 20.14 -41.80
C LEU A 253 -1.19 20.03 -40.33
N VAL A 254 -0.95 21.04 -39.51
CA VAL A 254 -1.40 21.07 -38.11
C VAL A 254 -2.90 21.34 -38.08
N GLU A 255 -3.36 22.33 -38.82
CA GLU A 255 -4.79 22.68 -38.96
C GLU A 255 -5.61 21.48 -39.46
N GLN A 256 -5.17 20.83 -40.55
CA GLN A 256 -5.84 19.65 -41.08
C GLN A 256 -5.81 18.48 -40.07
N THR A 257 -4.70 18.31 -39.35
CA THR A 257 -4.60 17.23 -38.36
C THR A 257 -5.54 17.46 -37.18
N LEU A 258 -5.68 18.69 -36.70
CA LEU A 258 -6.64 19.05 -35.70
C LEU A 258 -8.08 18.88 -36.17
N ASP A 259 -8.37 19.36 -37.42
CA ASP A 259 -9.69 19.19 -38.03
C ASP A 259 -10.09 17.71 -38.12
N ASP A 260 -9.21 16.84 -38.62
CA ASP A 260 -9.45 15.39 -38.68
C ASP A 260 -9.65 14.77 -37.28
N CYS A 261 -8.92 15.25 -36.28
CA CYS A 261 -9.10 14.78 -34.93
C CYS A 261 -10.45 15.19 -34.36
N LEU A 262 -10.84 16.46 -34.53
CA LEU A 262 -12.04 17.04 -33.91
C LEU A 262 -13.33 16.64 -34.62
N HIS A 263 -13.29 16.52 -35.96
CA HIS A 263 -14.53 16.37 -36.76
C HIS A 263 -14.64 15.00 -37.44
N GLU A 264 -13.52 14.29 -37.72
CA GLU A 264 -13.58 12.98 -38.35
C GLU A 264 -13.49 11.88 -37.30
N ALA A 265 -12.43 11.88 -36.45
CA ALA A 265 -12.23 10.87 -35.40
C ALA A 265 -13.14 11.09 -34.19
N MET A 266 -13.52 12.32 -33.95
CA MET A 266 -14.49 12.74 -32.91
C MET A 266 -15.62 13.55 -33.55
N ASP A 267 -16.63 13.86 -32.75
CA ASP A 267 -17.70 14.82 -33.08
C ASP A 267 -17.71 15.93 -32.03
N ALA A 268 -16.82 16.89 -32.19
CA ALA A 268 -16.68 18.01 -31.27
C ALA A 268 -17.93 18.91 -31.25
N GLU A 269 -18.58 19.15 -32.40
CA GLU A 269 -19.80 19.96 -32.47
C GLU A 269 -20.99 19.31 -31.79
N GLY A 270 -21.21 18.01 -31.99
CA GLY A 270 -22.22 17.22 -31.31
C GLY A 270 -22.00 17.25 -29.81
N TRP A 271 -20.76 17.09 -29.36
CA TRP A 271 -20.39 17.16 -27.94
C TRP A 271 -20.65 18.57 -27.34
N LEU A 272 -20.25 19.65 -28.00
CA LEU A 272 -20.54 21.01 -27.55
C LEU A 272 -22.06 21.28 -27.48
N THR A 273 -22.82 20.71 -28.39
CA THR A 273 -24.28 20.79 -28.38
C THR A 273 -24.86 20.04 -27.16
N LEU A 274 -24.33 18.89 -26.81
CA LEU A 274 -24.69 18.17 -25.61
C LEU A 274 -24.39 18.98 -24.33
N LEU A 275 -23.21 19.59 -24.23
CA LEU A 275 -22.87 20.45 -23.10
C LEU A 275 -23.85 21.62 -22.95
N ARG A 276 -24.24 22.28 -24.05
CA ARG A 276 -25.24 23.37 -24.03
C ARG A 276 -26.62 22.89 -23.58
N ARG A 277 -27.03 21.65 -23.94
CA ARG A 277 -28.27 21.04 -23.46
C ARG A 277 -28.22 20.75 -21.94
N MET A 278 -27.06 20.25 -21.45
CA MET A 278 -26.84 20.03 -20.00
C MET A 278 -26.88 21.35 -19.23
N GLU A 279 -26.22 22.39 -19.71
CA GLU A 279 -26.21 23.73 -19.11
C GLU A 279 -27.61 24.37 -19.03
N LYS A 280 -28.48 24.12 -20.01
CA LYS A 280 -29.89 24.56 -20.01
C LYS A 280 -30.81 23.71 -19.14
N GLY A 281 -30.33 22.60 -18.59
CA GLY A 281 -31.16 21.67 -17.81
C GLY A 281 -32.09 20.81 -18.67
N GLU A 282 -31.83 20.66 -19.96
CA GLU A 282 -32.60 19.82 -20.87
C GLU A 282 -32.29 18.33 -20.73
N VAL A 283 -31.22 17.98 -20.00
CA VAL A 283 -30.74 16.62 -19.77
C VAL A 283 -30.83 16.32 -18.27
N ARG A 284 -31.46 15.21 -17.91
CA ARG A 284 -31.51 14.71 -16.55
C ARG A 284 -30.17 14.08 -16.18
N LEU A 285 -29.55 14.53 -15.07
CA LEU A 285 -28.26 14.06 -14.59
C LEU A 285 -28.45 13.28 -13.27
N ILE A 286 -27.99 12.05 -13.23
CA ILE A 286 -28.15 11.15 -12.07
C ILE A 286 -26.77 10.72 -11.61
N ASN A 287 -26.54 10.76 -10.29
CA ASN A 287 -25.30 10.33 -9.64
C ASN A 287 -25.59 9.14 -8.73
N ARG A 288 -24.70 8.13 -8.76
CA ARG A 288 -24.76 6.95 -7.91
C ARG A 288 -23.39 6.61 -7.34
N ASP A 289 -23.32 6.43 -6.04
CA ASP A 289 -22.21 5.74 -5.37
C ASP A 289 -22.63 4.30 -5.16
N LEU A 290 -21.91 3.38 -5.78
CA LEU A 290 -22.25 1.95 -5.78
C LEU A 290 -21.15 1.12 -5.09
N PRO A 291 -21.50 0.04 -4.40
CA PRO A 291 -20.52 -0.87 -3.80
C PRO A 291 -19.76 -1.71 -4.83
N ALA A 292 -20.33 -1.88 -6.02
CA ALA A 292 -19.77 -2.62 -7.15
C ALA A 292 -20.26 -2.01 -8.45
N PRO A 293 -19.58 -2.23 -9.59
CA PRO A 293 -20.06 -1.73 -10.87
C PRO A 293 -21.46 -2.26 -11.18
N SER A 294 -22.31 -1.39 -11.75
CA SER A 294 -23.60 -1.80 -12.30
C SER A 294 -23.43 -2.87 -13.39
N PRO A 295 -24.47 -3.62 -13.76
CA PRO A 295 -24.39 -4.57 -14.87
C PRO A 295 -23.88 -3.92 -16.17
N LEU A 296 -24.24 -2.68 -16.47
CA LEU A 296 -23.76 -1.95 -17.65
C LEU A 296 -22.27 -1.63 -17.54
N ALA A 297 -21.81 -1.11 -16.39
CA ALA A 297 -20.42 -0.81 -16.18
C ALA A 297 -19.53 -2.06 -16.13
N ALA A 298 -19.99 -3.11 -15.48
CA ALA A 298 -19.26 -4.38 -15.41
C ALA A 298 -18.96 -4.94 -16.80
N GLU A 299 -19.90 -4.87 -17.73
CA GLU A 299 -19.70 -5.31 -19.11
C GLU A 299 -18.69 -4.43 -19.86
N ILE A 300 -18.79 -3.11 -19.71
CA ILE A 300 -17.85 -2.15 -20.33
C ILE A 300 -16.43 -2.39 -19.83
N LEU A 301 -16.24 -2.54 -18.51
CA LEU A 301 -14.94 -2.80 -17.91
C LEU A 301 -14.34 -4.14 -18.36
N ASN A 302 -15.17 -5.16 -18.56
CA ASN A 302 -14.72 -6.48 -18.98
C ASN A 302 -14.42 -6.59 -20.48
N ALA A 303 -15.00 -5.72 -21.30
CA ALA A 303 -15.09 -5.99 -22.75
C ALA A 303 -13.91 -5.51 -23.58
N LYS A 304 -13.21 -4.38 -23.25
CA LYS A 304 -12.31 -3.77 -24.27
C LYS A 304 -11.11 -3.03 -23.71
N PRO A 305 -9.93 -3.67 -23.69
CA PRO A 305 -8.68 -2.96 -23.38
C PRO A 305 -8.24 -1.96 -24.47
N TYR A 306 -8.97 -1.78 -25.56
CA TYR A 306 -8.60 -0.92 -26.71
C TYR A 306 -9.20 0.49 -26.66
N THR A 307 -10.05 0.78 -25.71
CA THR A 307 -10.79 2.05 -25.63
C THR A 307 -10.05 3.14 -24.87
N PHE A 308 -8.81 2.89 -24.42
CA PHE A 308 -7.99 3.88 -23.73
C PHE A 308 -7.63 5.05 -24.63
N LEU A 309 -7.71 6.24 -24.06
CA LEU A 309 -7.48 7.52 -24.75
C LEU A 309 -6.05 8.05 -24.54
N ASP A 310 -5.23 7.33 -23.78
CA ASP A 310 -3.88 7.72 -23.39
C ASP A 310 -2.79 6.76 -23.89
N ASP A 311 -1.52 7.16 -23.71
CA ASP A 311 -0.32 6.39 -24.08
C ASP A 311 0.18 5.50 -22.95
N ALA A 312 -0.64 5.15 -21.94
CA ALA A 312 -0.24 4.29 -20.84
C ALA A 312 0.48 3.03 -21.34
N PRO A 313 1.55 2.58 -20.67
CA PRO A 313 2.32 1.41 -21.07
C PRO A 313 1.44 0.17 -21.29
N LEU A 314 1.77 -0.62 -22.29
CA LEU A 314 0.98 -1.80 -22.69
C LEU A 314 0.79 -2.81 -21.54
N GLU A 315 1.75 -2.88 -20.63
CA GLU A 315 1.72 -3.75 -19.45
C GLU A 315 0.74 -3.24 -18.38
N GLU A 316 0.64 -1.94 -18.20
CA GLU A 316 -0.29 -1.30 -17.28
C GLU A 316 -1.75 -1.47 -17.76
N ARG A 317 -2.00 -1.28 -19.06
CA ARG A 317 -3.29 -1.58 -19.69
C ARG A 317 -3.69 -3.05 -19.56
N ARG A 318 -2.72 -3.98 -19.68
CA ARG A 318 -2.96 -5.43 -19.49
C ARG A 318 -3.31 -5.76 -18.06
N THR A 319 -2.60 -5.16 -17.09
CA THR A 319 -2.82 -5.41 -15.66
C THR A 319 -4.22 -4.96 -15.25
N GLN A 320 -4.67 -3.80 -15.70
CA GLN A 320 -6.02 -3.31 -15.43
C GLN A 320 -7.10 -4.14 -16.12
N ALA A 321 -6.89 -4.56 -17.38
CA ALA A 321 -7.83 -5.43 -18.07
C ALA A 321 -7.98 -6.80 -17.40
N VAL A 322 -6.92 -7.33 -16.78
CA VAL A 322 -6.96 -8.60 -16.02
C VAL A 322 -7.64 -8.40 -14.67
N LEU A 323 -7.38 -7.29 -13.98
CA LEU A 323 -8.02 -6.95 -12.71
C LEU A 323 -9.54 -6.76 -12.91
N ASN A 324 -9.94 -6.06 -13.97
CA ASN A 324 -11.35 -5.81 -14.28
C ASN A 324 -12.14 -7.09 -14.66
N ARG A 325 -11.49 -8.13 -15.21
CA ARG A 325 -12.14 -9.41 -15.53
C ARG A 325 -12.64 -10.20 -14.31
N ARG A 326 -12.18 -9.90 -13.11
CA ARG A 326 -12.60 -10.58 -11.87
C ARG A 326 -13.99 -10.16 -11.38
N TRP A 327 -14.59 -9.13 -11.97
CA TRP A 327 -15.92 -8.63 -11.63
C TRP A 327 -17.09 -9.44 -12.26
N SER A 328 -16.81 -10.51 -13.01
CA SER A 328 -17.79 -11.15 -13.88
C SER A 328 -18.80 -12.10 -13.21
N ASP A 329 -18.84 -12.27 -11.90
CA ASP A 329 -19.82 -13.14 -11.24
C ASP A 329 -21.11 -12.38 -10.92
N ALA A 330 -22.08 -12.56 -11.80
CA ALA A 330 -23.34 -11.82 -11.87
C ALA A 330 -24.45 -12.25 -10.88
N GLU A 331 -24.17 -13.11 -9.89
CA GLU A 331 -25.22 -13.65 -9.01
C GLU A 331 -25.70 -12.71 -7.88
N SER A 332 -25.11 -11.54 -7.74
CA SER A 332 -25.40 -10.65 -6.60
C SER A 332 -25.99 -9.28 -6.99
N ALA A 333 -26.63 -9.18 -8.15
CA ALA A 333 -27.09 -7.89 -8.67
C ALA A 333 -28.31 -7.28 -7.89
N ASP A 334 -29.00 -8.05 -7.10
CA ASP A 334 -30.22 -7.58 -6.40
C ASP A 334 -29.91 -6.74 -5.14
N ASP A 335 -28.64 -6.77 -4.61
CA ASP A 335 -28.22 -6.03 -3.40
C ASP A 335 -27.29 -4.85 -3.69
N LEU A 336 -27.09 -4.45 -4.94
CA LEU A 336 -26.06 -3.49 -5.36
C LEU A 336 -26.35 -2.01 -5.02
N GLY A 337 -27.47 -1.70 -4.38
CA GLY A 337 -27.92 -0.31 -4.18
C GLY A 337 -27.35 0.41 -2.96
N ALA A 338 -26.70 -0.26 -2.00
CA ALA A 338 -26.16 0.34 -0.78
C ALA A 338 -25.00 -0.46 -0.19
N LEU A 339 -24.16 0.19 0.63
CA LEU A 339 -23.16 -0.51 1.43
C LEU A 339 -23.85 -1.41 2.47
N ASP A 340 -23.29 -2.60 2.71
CA ASP A 340 -23.81 -3.52 3.71
C ASP A 340 -23.66 -2.94 5.12
N ALA A 341 -24.78 -2.87 5.86
CA ALA A 341 -24.81 -2.36 7.23
C ALA A 341 -23.85 -3.12 8.17
N GLU A 342 -23.75 -4.44 8.03
CA GLU A 342 -22.84 -5.25 8.86
C GLU A 342 -21.38 -5.01 8.47
N ALA A 343 -21.08 -4.75 7.19
CA ALA A 343 -19.73 -4.36 6.76
C ALA A 343 -19.34 -2.99 7.34
N ILE A 344 -20.27 -2.04 7.39
CA ILE A 344 -20.05 -0.74 8.03
C ILE A 344 -19.74 -0.92 9.52
N VAL A 345 -20.57 -1.71 10.23
CA VAL A 345 -20.35 -1.98 11.66
C VAL A 345 -19.03 -2.70 11.91
N ALA A 346 -18.72 -3.74 11.13
CA ALA A 346 -17.48 -4.51 11.29
C ALA A 346 -16.22 -3.64 11.10
N VAL A 347 -16.21 -2.79 10.08
CA VAL A 347 -15.06 -1.90 9.84
C VAL A 347 -14.99 -0.79 10.90
N ALA A 348 -16.11 -0.27 11.36
CA ALA A 348 -16.14 0.70 12.45
C ALA A 348 -15.62 0.09 13.78
N GLU A 349 -15.99 -1.15 14.10
CA GLU A 349 -15.47 -1.88 15.26
C GLU A 349 -13.96 -2.18 15.15
N GLU A 350 -13.45 -2.43 13.94
CA GLU A 350 -12.02 -2.63 13.69
C GLU A 350 -11.22 -1.33 13.79
N ALA A 351 -11.78 -0.22 13.34
CA ALA A 351 -11.15 1.10 13.39
C ALA A 351 -11.16 1.70 14.80
N TRP A 352 -12.21 1.41 15.58
CA TRP A 352 -12.30 1.88 16.96
C TRP A 352 -11.26 1.19 17.86
N PRO A 353 -10.39 1.94 18.56
CA PRO A 353 -9.37 1.33 19.41
C PRO A 353 -9.98 0.56 20.58
N GLN A 354 -9.38 -0.59 20.89
CA GLN A 354 -9.75 -1.44 22.03
C GLN A 354 -8.53 -1.65 22.94
N PRO A 355 -8.08 -0.62 23.64
CA PRO A 355 -6.90 -0.70 24.51
C PRO A 355 -7.08 -1.74 25.62
N GLN A 356 -5.99 -2.45 25.92
CA GLN A 356 -5.92 -3.46 26.97
C GLN A 356 -5.11 -2.99 28.18
N ASP A 357 -4.32 -1.92 28.00
CA ASP A 357 -3.46 -1.36 29.03
C ASP A 357 -3.29 0.18 28.87
N LEU A 358 -2.44 0.76 29.72
CA LEU A 358 -2.17 2.20 29.76
C LEU A 358 -1.49 2.72 28.50
N ASP A 359 -0.59 1.96 27.92
CA ASP A 359 0.16 2.38 26.77
C ASP A 359 -0.69 2.33 25.49
N GLU A 360 -1.52 1.29 25.36
CA GLU A 360 -2.53 1.21 24.31
C GLU A 360 -3.59 2.31 24.44
N MET A 361 -3.97 2.69 25.67
CA MET A 361 -4.89 3.83 25.88
C MET A 361 -4.26 5.15 25.47
N HIS A 362 -2.98 5.35 25.74
CA HIS A 362 -2.26 6.52 25.27
C HIS A 362 -2.19 6.58 23.75
N GLU A 363 -1.90 5.47 23.07
CA GLU A 363 -1.88 5.38 21.62
C GLU A 363 -3.27 5.62 21.01
N ALA A 364 -4.33 5.16 21.67
CA ALA A 364 -5.72 5.47 21.29
C ALA A 364 -5.99 6.99 21.33
N LEU A 365 -5.52 7.69 22.35
CA LEU A 365 -5.62 9.16 22.41
C LEU A 365 -4.84 9.84 21.29
N MET A 366 -3.66 9.31 20.96
CA MET A 366 -2.84 9.82 19.87
C MET A 366 -3.52 9.65 18.51
N SER A 367 -4.16 8.51 18.30
CA SER A 367 -4.83 8.16 17.02
C SER A 367 -6.11 8.96 16.84
N LEU A 368 -7.01 8.97 17.84
CA LEU A 368 -8.32 9.64 17.76
C LEU A 368 -8.21 11.16 17.93
N GLY A 369 -7.06 11.69 18.34
CA GLY A 369 -6.87 13.10 18.65
C GLY A 369 -7.43 13.51 20.01
N CYS A 370 -8.62 13.04 20.35
CA CYS A 370 -9.24 13.18 21.66
C CYS A 370 -10.29 12.09 21.90
N VAL A 371 -10.66 11.92 23.18
CA VAL A 371 -11.77 11.08 23.61
C VAL A 371 -12.70 11.90 24.49
N SER A 372 -13.98 11.90 24.19
CA SER A 372 -14.97 12.62 24.97
C SER A 372 -15.29 11.93 26.31
N GLY A 373 -15.79 12.68 27.28
CA GLY A 373 -16.16 12.13 28.58
C GLY A 373 -17.23 11.02 28.52
N PRO A 374 -18.29 11.13 27.70
CA PRO A 374 -19.24 10.04 27.46
C PRO A 374 -18.55 8.78 26.89
N GLU A 375 -17.77 8.89 25.84
CA GLU A 375 -17.06 7.75 25.21
C GLU A 375 -16.16 7.01 26.20
N ALA A 376 -15.43 7.78 27.01
CA ALA A 376 -14.58 7.19 28.05
C ALA A 376 -15.36 6.42 29.12
N ARG A 377 -16.62 6.84 29.42
CA ARG A 377 -17.48 6.14 30.41
C ARG A 377 -18.14 4.90 29.83
N ASP A 378 -18.44 4.91 28.54
CA ASP A 378 -19.12 3.80 27.88
C ASP A 378 -18.18 2.59 27.66
N GLN A 379 -16.87 2.81 27.74
CA GLN A 379 -15.86 1.76 27.55
C GLN A 379 -15.31 1.26 28.91
N LYS A 380 -15.14 -0.06 29.00
CA LYS A 380 -14.62 -0.70 30.20
C LYS A 380 -13.16 -0.28 30.46
N ASP A 381 -12.87 0.07 31.71
CA ASP A 381 -11.55 0.46 32.22
C ASP A 381 -10.93 1.75 31.61
N TRP A 382 -11.50 2.35 30.58
CA TRP A 382 -10.94 3.55 29.94
C TRP A 382 -10.77 4.71 30.92
N MET A 383 -11.78 5.04 31.70
CA MET A 383 -11.69 6.11 32.70
C MET A 383 -10.52 5.90 33.67
N LYS A 384 -10.32 4.65 34.14
CA LYS A 384 -9.23 4.31 35.04
C LYS A 384 -7.85 4.51 34.41
N TRP A 385 -7.71 4.13 33.14
CA TRP A 385 -6.46 4.33 32.40
C TRP A 385 -6.21 5.80 32.09
N LEU A 386 -7.22 6.55 31.66
CA LEU A 386 -7.14 7.98 31.39
C LEU A 386 -6.74 8.77 32.66
N GLU A 387 -7.34 8.47 33.81
CA GLU A 387 -6.96 9.07 35.11
C GLU A 387 -5.53 8.68 35.51
N SER A 388 -5.08 7.49 35.19
CA SER A 388 -3.71 7.05 35.46
C SER A 388 -2.71 7.75 34.54
N LEU A 389 -3.03 7.92 33.24
CA LEU A 389 -2.23 8.72 32.30
C LEU A 389 -2.14 10.19 32.73
N ALA A 390 -3.24 10.76 33.22
CA ALA A 390 -3.26 12.12 33.75
C ALA A 390 -2.35 12.26 34.98
N ARG A 391 -2.40 11.29 35.91
CA ARG A 391 -1.51 11.28 37.09
C ARG A 391 -0.04 11.13 36.71
N SER A 392 0.28 10.43 35.65
CA SER A 392 1.66 10.29 35.13
C SER A 392 2.09 11.44 34.23
N GLY A 393 1.22 12.43 33.96
CA GLY A 393 1.51 13.58 33.10
C GLY A 393 1.57 13.25 31.60
N ARG A 394 1.02 12.09 31.15
CA ARG A 394 0.97 11.70 29.74
C ARG A 394 -0.33 12.09 29.05
N ALA A 395 -1.36 12.42 29.80
CA ALA A 395 -2.63 12.92 29.27
C ALA A 395 -3.20 14.01 30.18
N THR A 396 -4.12 14.79 29.67
CA THR A 396 -4.89 15.77 30.45
C THR A 396 -6.34 15.80 29.99
N ARG A 397 -7.21 16.29 30.87
CA ARG A 397 -8.61 16.53 30.59
C ARG A 397 -8.84 18.01 30.35
N LEU A 398 -9.32 18.38 29.18
CA LEU A 398 -9.75 19.73 28.85
C LEU A 398 -11.25 19.89 29.13
N GLN A 399 -11.63 20.83 29.97
CA GLN A 399 -13.02 21.20 30.18
C GLN A 399 -13.38 22.27 29.16
N VAL A 400 -14.04 21.88 28.08
CA VAL A 400 -14.36 22.75 26.93
C VAL A 400 -15.62 23.54 27.19
N THR A 401 -16.66 22.89 27.74
CA THR A 401 -17.91 23.52 28.20
C THR A 401 -18.22 22.99 29.60
N PRO A 402 -19.15 23.58 30.35
CA PRO A 402 -19.54 23.10 31.69
C PRO A 402 -19.92 21.61 31.72
N ASP A 403 -20.50 21.12 30.64
CA ASP A 403 -21.02 19.75 30.57
C ASP A 403 -20.13 18.82 29.72
N GLN A 404 -19.10 19.36 29.05
CA GLN A 404 -18.32 18.58 28.07
C GLN A 404 -16.82 18.72 28.32
N ALA A 405 -16.18 17.56 28.49
CA ALA A 405 -14.74 17.45 28.68
C ALA A 405 -14.13 16.47 27.66
N LEU A 406 -12.94 16.78 27.20
CA LEU A 406 -12.15 15.98 26.27
C LEU A 406 -10.86 15.49 26.91
N TRP A 407 -10.53 14.25 26.76
CA TRP A 407 -9.23 13.67 27.11
C TRP A 407 -8.29 13.75 25.92
N ILE A 408 -7.08 14.25 26.14
CA ILE A 408 -6.04 14.39 25.11
C ILE A 408 -4.70 13.86 25.60
N ALA A 409 -3.89 13.36 24.70
CA ALA A 409 -2.49 13.05 24.98
C ALA A 409 -1.65 14.33 25.06
N LEU A 410 -0.57 14.30 25.85
CA LEU A 410 0.29 15.46 26.06
C LEU A 410 0.91 15.96 24.73
N GLU A 411 1.25 15.06 23.83
CA GLU A 411 1.81 15.36 22.50
C GLU A 411 0.85 16.11 21.57
N ARG A 412 -0.45 16.02 21.86
CA ARG A 412 -1.52 16.74 21.12
C ARG A 412 -1.95 18.05 21.80
N LEU A 413 -1.30 18.42 22.90
CA LEU A 413 -1.71 19.56 23.74
C LEU A 413 -1.74 20.88 22.97
N THR A 414 -0.70 21.21 22.21
CA THR A 414 -0.59 22.47 21.44
C THR A 414 -1.68 22.58 20.38
N CYS A 415 -1.97 21.49 19.67
CA CYS A 415 -3.07 21.41 18.72
C CYS A 415 -4.43 21.64 19.41
N ALA A 416 -4.69 20.97 20.53
CA ALA A 416 -5.94 21.12 21.27
C ALA A 416 -6.10 22.51 21.89
N GLN A 417 -5.02 23.14 22.37
CA GLN A 417 -5.05 24.52 22.88
C GLN A 417 -5.33 25.55 21.77
N ALA A 418 -4.88 25.31 20.55
CA ALA A 418 -5.22 26.18 19.43
C ALA A 418 -6.73 26.12 19.09
N VAL A 419 -7.35 24.95 19.24
CA VAL A 419 -8.80 24.77 19.02
C VAL A 419 -9.62 25.29 20.19
N TYR A 420 -9.17 25.05 21.43
CA TYR A 420 -9.91 25.40 22.67
C TYR A 420 -9.06 26.28 23.61
N PRO A 421 -8.75 27.53 23.24
CA PRO A 421 -7.85 28.39 24.00
C PRO A 421 -8.38 28.76 25.39
N ALA A 422 -9.68 28.68 25.61
CA ALA A 422 -10.33 28.98 26.89
C ALA A 422 -10.61 27.75 27.77
N ALA A 423 -10.24 26.53 27.32
CA ALA A 423 -10.51 25.32 28.07
C ALA A 423 -9.64 25.19 29.33
N GLU A 424 -10.25 24.84 30.46
CA GLU A 424 -9.53 24.54 31.70
C GLU A 424 -8.92 23.15 31.64
N MET A 425 -7.67 23.04 32.06
CA MET A 425 -6.85 21.83 31.95
C MET A 425 -6.70 21.15 33.32
N HIS A 426 -6.99 19.86 33.38
CA HIS A 426 -6.88 19.05 34.59
C HIS A 426 -6.20 17.71 34.35
N PRO A 427 -4.95 17.45 34.84
CA PRO A 427 -4.05 18.39 35.50
C PRO A 427 -3.48 19.43 34.52
N PRO A 428 -3.05 20.60 35.04
CA PRO A 428 -2.32 21.58 34.21
C PRO A 428 -0.96 21.01 33.81
N LEU A 429 -0.71 20.92 32.52
CA LEU A 429 0.53 20.39 31.94
C LEU A 429 1.13 21.43 30.97
N ALA A 430 2.46 21.38 30.78
CA ALA A 430 3.15 22.16 29.76
C ALA A 430 3.36 21.30 28.51
N ALA A 431 3.44 21.94 27.34
CA ALA A 431 3.73 21.25 26.09
C ALA A 431 5.07 20.50 26.18
N LEU A 432 5.11 19.32 25.58
CA LEU A 432 6.29 18.48 25.54
C LEU A 432 7.30 19.04 24.54
N GLN A 433 8.58 19.11 24.93
CA GLN A 433 9.65 19.52 24.03
C GLN A 433 9.74 18.60 22.81
N GLY A 434 9.67 19.18 21.61
CA GLY A 434 9.61 18.44 20.35
C GLY A 434 8.18 18.21 19.80
N PHE A 435 7.14 18.57 20.58
CA PHE A 435 5.73 18.60 20.20
C PHE A 435 5.12 20.00 20.46
N ASP A 436 5.94 21.02 20.46
CA ASP A 436 5.63 22.42 20.72
C ASP A 436 5.38 23.20 19.41
N GLU A 437 4.90 22.53 18.35
CA GLU A 437 4.51 23.17 17.10
C GLU A 437 3.43 24.23 17.34
N ILE A 438 3.57 25.37 16.65
CA ILE A 438 2.56 26.43 16.67
C ILE A 438 1.50 26.09 15.60
N TRP A 439 0.28 25.87 16.03
CA TRP A 439 -0.85 25.58 15.17
C TRP A 439 -1.67 26.85 14.89
N SER A 440 -2.11 27.03 13.65
CA SER A 440 -3.22 27.93 13.39
C SER A 440 -4.52 27.27 13.90
N GLU A 441 -5.51 28.06 14.25
CA GLU A 441 -6.80 27.55 14.72
C GLU A 441 -7.46 26.64 13.66
N ASP A 442 -7.41 27.06 12.40
CA ASP A 442 -8.03 26.32 11.29
C ASP A 442 -7.31 24.99 11.03
N ASP A 443 -5.96 24.98 10.97
CA ASP A 443 -5.20 23.73 10.77
C ASP A 443 -5.36 22.77 11.94
N ALA A 444 -5.44 23.27 13.15
CA ALA A 444 -5.69 22.48 14.35
C ALA A 444 -7.09 21.82 14.34
N LYS A 445 -8.13 22.55 13.90
CA LYS A 445 -9.48 22.00 13.71
C LYS A 445 -9.48 20.91 12.64
N VAL A 446 -8.81 21.12 11.52
CA VAL A 446 -8.67 20.12 10.44
C VAL A 446 -8.00 18.86 10.95
N GLU A 447 -6.87 18.97 11.70
CA GLU A 447 -6.16 17.81 12.25
C GLU A 447 -6.99 17.08 13.30
N LEU A 448 -7.76 17.78 14.12
CA LEU A 448 -8.65 17.19 15.12
C LEU A 448 -9.79 16.39 14.46
N VAL A 449 -10.44 16.95 13.43
CA VAL A 449 -11.47 16.26 12.65
C VAL A 449 -10.87 15.07 11.87
N ARG A 450 -9.68 15.24 11.30
CA ARG A 450 -8.93 14.16 10.63
C ARG A 450 -8.71 12.97 11.56
N ALA A 451 -8.13 13.24 12.73
CA ALA A 451 -7.85 12.21 13.72
C ALA A 451 -9.15 11.50 14.18
N ARG A 452 -10.21 12.27 14.36
CA ARG A 452 -11.51 11.73 14.75
C ARG A 452 -12.06 10.74 13.73
N LEU A 453 -12.03 11.09 12.45
CA LEU A 453 -12.58 10.26 11.37
C LEU A 453 -11.81 8.95 11.15
N SER A 454 -10.58 8.84 11.62
CA SER A 454 -9.80 7.60 11.51
C SER A 454 -10.36 6.43 12.34
N GLY A 455 -11.17 6.71 13.36
CA GLY A 455 -11.73 5.70 14.27
C GLY A 455 -13.18 5.32 13.98
N PHE A 456 -13.79 5.85 12.92
CA PHE A 456 -15.23 5.68 12.70
C PHE A 456 -15.54 5.34 11.24
N GLY A 457 -16.66 4.66 11.04
CA GLY A 457 -17.29 4.51 9.73
C GLY A 457 -17.97 5.83 9.26
N PRO A 458 -18.91 5.75 8.31
CA PRO A 458 -19.62 6.93 7.83
C PRO A 458 -20.36 7.68 8.95
N LEU A 459 -20.08 8.96 9.12
CA LEU A 459 -20.67 9.83 10.14
C LEU A 459 -21.40 11.02 9.50
N THR A 460 -22.49 11.46 10.12
CA THR A 460 -23.15 12.74 9.80
C THR A 460 -22.38 13.91 10.41
N LEU A 461 -22.64 15.11 9.92
CA LEU A 461 -22.01 16.34 10.44
C LEU A 461 -22.21 16.50 11.96
N SER A 462 -23.42 16.25 12.46
CA SER A 462 -23.72 16.30 13.89
C SER A 462 -22.94 15.26 14.70
N ALA A 463 -22.83 14.04 14.20
CA ALA A 463 -22.09 12.97 14.86
C ALA A 463 -20.58 13.24 14.96
N ILE A 464 -20.03 14.11 14.10
CA ILE A 464 -18.64 14.58 14.18
C ILE A 464 -18.53 15.78 15.13
N ALA A 465 -19.44 16.75 15.00
CA ALA A 465 -19.36 18.02 15.69
C ALA A 465 -19.66 17.92 17.20
N GLU A 466 -20.69 17.18 17.58
CA GLU A 466 -21.13 17.08 18.98
C GLU A 466 -20.07 16.52 19.93
N PRO A 467 -19.41 15.37 19.66
CA PRO A 467 -18.38 14.84 20.56
C PRO A 467 -17.16 15.75 20.68
N LEU A 468 -16.86 16.55 19.66
CA LEU A 468 -15.75 17.51 19.65
C LEU A 468 -16.10 18.85 20.27
N ALA A 469 -17.36 19.12 20.62
CA ALA A 469 -17.84 20.43 21.07
C ALA A 469 -17.50 21.57 20.08
N LEU A 470 -17.53 21.28 18.78
CA LEU A 470 -17.24 22.24 17.72
C LEU A 470 -18.55 22.73 17.07
N PRO A 471 -18.60 24.01 16.66
CA PRO A 471 -19.67 24.49 15.80
C PRO A 471 -19.75 23.72 14.48
N ALA A 472 -20.96 23.42 14.00
CA ALA A 472 -21.16 22.72 12.73
C ALA A 472 -20.48 23.43 11.54
N GLY A 473 -20.41 24.77 11.54
CA GLY A 473 -19.74 25.55 10.51
C GLY A 473 -18.23 25.27 10.44
N ASP A 474 -17.55 25.19 11.59
CA ASP A 474 -16.12 24.91 11.67
C ASP A 474 -15.82 23.50 11.21
N VAL A 475 -16.64 22.53 11.59
CA VAL A 475 -16.51 21.15 11.13
C VAL A 475 -16.76 21.06 9.62
N THR A 476 -17.71 21.81 9.08
CA THR A 476 -17.96 21.86 7.63
C THR A 476 -16.75 22.40 6.88
N GLN A 477 -16.10 23.45 7.37
CA GLN A 477 -14.90 24.01 6.78
C GLN A 477 -13.74 23.01 6.84
N ALA A 478 -13.52 22.36 7.97
CA ALA A 478 -12.49 21.32 8.12
C ALA A 478 -12.74 20.13 7.19
N LEU A 479 -13.99 19.67 7.07
CA LEU A 479 -14.37 18.59 6.15
C LEU A 479 -14.16 18.99 4.69
N ALA A 480 -14.46 20.21 4.29
CA ALA A 480 -14.21 20.70 2.94
C ALA A 480 -12.70 20.70 2.61
N GLN A 481 -11.85 21.06 3.55
CA GLN A 481 -10.40 20.97 3.37
C GLN A 481 -9.96 19.51 3.27
N LEU A 482 -10.43 18.63 4.14
CA LEU A 482 -10.11 17.19 4.11
C LEU A 482 -10.64 16.49 2.84
N GLU A 483 -11.75 16.95 2.29
CA GLU A 483 -12.29 16.50 1.00
C GLU A 483 -11.39 16.95 -0.15
N ASN A 484 -10.92 18.19 -0.16
CA ASN A 484 -9.94 18.69 -1.14
C ASN A 484 -8.59 17.97 -1.06
N GLU A 485 -8.17 17.58 0.13
CA GLU A 485 -6.96 16.74 0.33
C GLU A 485 -7.19 15.28 -0.06
N GLY A 486 -8.43 14.88 -0.35
CA GLY A 486 -8.81 13.51 -0.65
C GLY A 486 -8.77 12.54 0.54
N TYR A 487 -8.76 13.07 1.76
CA TYR A 487 -8.75 12.26 2.98
C TYR A 487 -10.14 11.68 3.29
N VAL A 488 -11.21 12.44 3.06
CA VAL A 488 -12.60 12.00 3.27
C VAL A 488 -13.38 11.98 1.98
N LEU A 489 -14.40 11.13 1.95
CA LEU A 489 -15.41 11.09 0.91
C LEU A 489 -16.76 11.45 1.49
N ARG A 490 -17.51 12.25 0.75
CA ARG A 490 -18.87 12.67 1.08
C ARG A 490 -19.87 11.86 0.26
N GLY A 491 -20.94 11.36 0.87
CA GLY A 491 -21.97 10.57 0.20
C GLY A 491 -23.08 10.13 1.13
N ARG A 492 -23.93 9.22 0.68
CA ARG A 492 -24.98 8.55 1.48
C ARG A 492 -24.68 7.06 1.50
N PHE A 493 -23.87 6.65 2.47
CA PHE A 493 -23.25 5.33 2.46
C PHE A 493 -24.06 4.26 3.17
N GLY A 494 -24.86 4.62 4.16
CA GLY A 494 -25.67 3.66 4.92
C GLY A 494 -26.97 3.27 4.22
N PRO A 495 -27.53 2.07 4.49
CA PRO A 495 -28.83 1.68 4.00
C PRO A 495 -29.89 2.65 4.52
N GLY A 496 -30.65 3.30 3.62
CA GLY A 496 -31.66 4.27 3.97
C GLY A 496 -31.15 5.61 4.52
N ALA A 497 -29.86 5.94 4.36
CA ALA A 497 -29.30 7.21 4.78
C ALA A 497 -29.99 8.38 4.05
N SER A 498 -30.72 9.23 4.81
CA SER A 498 -31.39 10.43 4.29
C SER A 498 -30.46 11.64 4.31
N GLU A 499 -29.49 11.66 5.22
CA GLU A 499 -28.54 12.75 5.44
C GLU A 499 -27.20 12.47 4.78
N GLU A 500 -26.45 13.51 4.45
CA GLU A 500 -25.05 13.40 4.00
C GLU A 500 -24.17 12.89 5.12
N GLN A 501 -23.23 12.03 4.75
CA GLN A 501 -22.26 11.39 5.63
C GLN A 501 -20.86 11.61 5.07
N TRP A 502 -19.88 11.65 5.96
CA TRP A 502 -18.46 11.70 5.65
C TRP A 502 -17.79 10.46 6.21
N CYS A 503 -16.91 9.87 5.43
CA CYS A 503 -16.12 8.70 5.82
C CYS A 503 -14.68 8.89 5.40
N GLU A 504 -13.76 8.46 6.25
CA GLU A 504 -12.34 8.36 5.88
C GLU A 504 -12.22 7.37 4.71
N ARG A 505 -11.40 7.74 3.71
CA ARG A 505 -11.31 7.07 2.42
C ARG A 505 -10.91 5.59 2.53
N HIS A 506 -9.91 5.26 3.36
CA HIS A 506 -9.43 3.88 3.49
C HIS A 506 -10.45 3.01 4.22
N LEU A 507 -11.14 3.55 5.21
CA LEU A 507 -12.25 2.86 5.87
C LEU A 507 -13.40 2.63 4.91
N LEU A 508 -13.76 3.63 4.10
CA LEU A 508 -14.81 3.47 3.09
C LEU A 508 -14.43 2.42 2.05
N SER A 509 -13.20 2.43 1.55
CA SER A 509 -12.69 1.40 0.64
C SER A 509 -12.72 0.01 1.26
N ARG A 510 -12.46 -0.10 2.58
CA ARG A 510 -12.55 -1.35 3.33
C ARG A 510 -14.00 -1.81 3.49
N ILE A 511 -14.94 -0.89 3.78
CA ILE A 511 -16.38 -1.18 3.84
C ILE A 511 -16.88 -1.71 2.49
N HIS A 512 -16.50 -1.06 1.39
CA HIS A 512 -16.82 -1.56 0.04
C HIS A 512 -16.30 -2.98 -0.18
N ARG A 513 -15.05 -3.23 0.18
CA ARG A 513 -14.44 -4.55 0.06
C ARG A 513 -15.15 -5.60 0.92
N TYR A 514 -15.55 -5.27 2.14
CA TYR A 514 -16.28 -6.17 3.03
C TYR A 514 -17.69 -6.43 2.50
N THR A 515 -18.38 -5.42 1.99
CA THR A 515 -19.68 -5.56 1.32
C THR A 515 -19.56 -6.55 0.15
N VAL A 516 -18.56 -6.39 -0.72
CA VAL A 516 -18.31 -7.32 -1.85
C VAL A 516 -17.85 -8.70 -1.37
N LYS A 517 -17.04 -8.80 -0.31
CA LYS A 517 -16.53 -10.08 0.21
C LYS A 517 -17.52 -10.86 1.04
N ARG A 518 -18.50 -10.23 1.66
CA ARG A 518 -19.59 -10.92 2.36
C ARG A 518 -20.39 -11.76 1.39
N LEU A 519 -20.57 -11.28 0.17
CA LEU A 519 -21.12 -12.05 -0.94
C LEU A 519 -20.25 -13.25 -1.33
N ARG A 520 -18.95 -13.26 -0.98
CA ARG A 520 -17.98 -14.33 -1.31
C ARG A 520 -17.56 -15.22 -0.13
N ARG A 521 -18.15 -15.11 1.08
CA ARG A 521 -17.84 -15.89 2.29
C ARG A 521 -16.34 -16.15 2.53
N GLU A 522 -15.53 -15.11 2.72
CA GLU A 522 -14.10 -15.32 2.97
C GLU A 522 -13.50 -14.37 4.03
N ILE A 523 -12.94 -14.89 5.02
CA ILE A 523 -11.97 -14.56 6.07
C ILE A 523 -12.61 -14.59 7.46
N GLU A 524 -12.65 -15.79 8.05
CA GLU A 524 -12.71 -15.90 9.50
C GLU A 524 -11.31 -15.69 10.06
N PRO A 525 -11.12 -14.85 11.12
CA PRO A 525 -9.82 -14.65 11.74
C PRO A 525 -9.26 -15.94 12.32
N VAL A 526 -7.94 -16.11 12.29
CA VAL A 526 -7.27 -17.24 12.92
C VAL A 526 -7.03 -16.96 14.41
N SER A 527 -6.89 -18.01 15.23
CA SER A 527 -6.48 -17.88 16.63
C SER A 527 -5.01 -17.41 16.73
N LEU A 528 -4.61 -16.85 17.88
CA LEU A 528 -3.19 -16.56 18.17
C LEU A 528 -2.31 -17.81 18.10
N GLN A 529 -2.85 -18.97 18.48
CA GLN A 529 -2.19 -20.26 18.36
C GLN A 529 -1.90 -20.61 16.89
N ASP A 530 -2.90 -20.47 16.01
CA ASP A 530 -2.73 -20.74 14.58
C ASP A 530 -1.83 -19.69 13.91
N PHE A 531 -1.91 -18.43 14.36
CA PHE A 531 -0.98 -17.41 13.89
C PHE A 531 0.47 -17.76 14.22
N MET A 532 0.72 -18.30 15.41
CA MET A 532 2.07 -18.73 15.78
C MET A 532 2.54 -19.93 14.95
N ARG A 533 1.65 -20.89 14.66
CA ARG A 533 1.91 -22.01 13.72
C ARG A 533 2.22 -21.50 12.32
N PHE A 534 1.45 -20.51 11.85
CA PHE A 534 1.72 -19.81 10.59
C PHE A 534 3.10 -19.15 10.59
N LEU A 535 3.48 -18.43 11.66
CA LEU A 535 4.79 -17.79 11.73
C LEU A 535 5.95 -18.78 11.68
N PHE A 536 5.79 -19.98 12.25
CA PHE A 536 6.81 -21.03 12.15
C PHE A 536 6.99 -21.52 10.71
N ASP A 537 5.91 -21.66 9.97
CA ASP A 537 5.97 -22.02 8.55
C ASP A 537 6.51 -20.85 7.70
N TRP A 538 6.02 -19.64 7.95
CA TRP A 538 6.38 -18.42 7.23
C TRP A 538 7.86 -18.07 7.37
N GLN A 539 8.43 -18.26 8.56
CA GLN A 539 9.85 -18.01 8.82
C GLN A 539 10.72 -19.29 8.78
N HIS A 540 10.23 -20.37 8.20
CA HIS A 540 10.99 -21.59 7.95
C HIS A 540 11.54 -22.29 9.21
N LEU A 541 10.83 -22.24 10.36
CA LEU A 541 11.21 -22.96 11.56
C LEU A 541 10.59 -24.37 11.65
N SER A 542 9.49 -24.61 10.95
CA SER A 542 8.88 -25.94 10.85
C SER A 542 9.77 -26.87 10.03
N THR A 543 9.86 -28.13 10.45
CA THR A 543 10.69 -29.14 9.76
C THR A 543 10.29 -29.34 8.28
N SER A 544 9.03 -29.12 7.95
CA SER A 544 8.49 -29.22 6.59
C SER A 544 8.85 -28.03 5.70
N THR A 545 9.06 -26.84 6.28
CA THR A 545 9.30 -25.60 5.55
C THR A 545 10.74 -25.11 5.65
N GLN A 546 11.57 -25.77 6.49
CA GLN A 546 12.97 -25.40 6.69
C GLN A 546 13.73 -25.36 5.36
N SER A 547 14.33 -24.22 5.05
CA SER A 547 15.06 -24.01 3.81
C SER A 547 16.35 -24.86 3.73
N GLN A 548 16.79 -25.24 2.53
CA GLN A 548 17.97 -26.11 2.36
C GLN A 548 19.02 -25.45 1.45
N GLY A 549 20.28 -25.64 1.83
CA GLY A 549 21.41 -25.26 1.01
C GLY A 549 21.80 -23.79 1.09
N LYS A 550 23.00 -23.49 0.57
CA LYS A 550 23.61 -22.15 0.60
C LYS A 550 22.81 -21.11 -0.18
N ALA A 551 22.10 -21.53 -1.22
CA ALA A 551 21.33 -20.63 -2.08
C ALA A 551 20.12 -20.00 -1.36
N ALA A 552 19.60 -20.63 -0.29
CA ALA A 552 18.47 -20.12 0.47
C ALA A 552 18.88 -19.05 1.53
N LEU A 553 20.15 -18.92 1.86
CA LEU A 553 20.62 -17.98 2.88
C LEU A 553 20.27 -16.51 2.54
N PRO A 554 20.42 -16.00 1.30
CA PRO A 554 20.02 -14.64 0.97
C PRO A 554 18.56 -14.35 1.28
N GLU A 555 17.63 -15.24 0.96
CA GLU A 555 16.19 -15.08 1.20
C GLU A 555 15.88 -15.00 2.71
N VAL A 556 16.53 -15.85 3.52
CA VAL A 556 16.40 -15.80 4.99
C VAL A 556 16.96 -14.49 5.55
N VAL A 557 18.06 -13.97 5.01
CA VAL A 557 18.61 -12.68 5.43
C VAL A 557 17.71 -11.53 5.00
N ASP A 558 17.13 -11.57 3.80
CA ASP A 558 16.17 -10.56 3.33
C ASP A 558 14.88 -10.56 4.16
N GLN A 559 14.41 -11.73 4.58
CA GLN A 559 13.26 -11.84 5.49
C GLN A 559 13.56 -11.25 6.88
N LEU A 560 14.78 -11.38 7.36
CA LEU A 560 15.25 -10.84 8.64
C LEU A 560 15.97 -9.48 8.51
N GLU A 561 15.89 -8.83 7.36
CA GLU A 561 16.52 -7.54 7.09
C GLU A 561 16.19 -6.53 8.19
N GLY A 562 17.22 -5.89 8.77
CA GLY A 562 17.03 -4.88 9.80
C GLY A 562 16.63 -5.42 11.18
N PHE A 563 16.38 -6.72 11.36
CA PHE A 563 16.12 -7.27 12.68
C PHE A 563 17.36 -7.22 13.56
N SER A 564 17.21 -6.66 14.77
CA SER A 564 18.31 -6.44 15.70
C SER A 564 18.44 -7.61 16.68
N ALA A 565 19.50 -8.42 16.54
CA ALA A 565 19.78 -9.54 17.41
C ALA A 565 21.21 -9.55 17.93
N ALA A 566 21.45 -10.20 19.08
CA ALA A 566 22.77 -10.34 19.65
C ALA A 566 23.76 -10.98 18.66
N ALA A 567 24.96 -10.41 18.53
CA ALA A 567 25.98 -10.81 17.54
C ALA A 567 26.29 -12.33 17.58
N GLY A 568 26.32 -12.92 18.77
CA GLY A 568 26.58 -14.35 18.94
C GLY A 568 25.43 -15.26 18.53
N ALA A 569 24.19 -14.74 18.40
CA ALA A 569 23.00 -15.55 18.17
C ALA A 569 22.72 -15.81 16.68
N TRP A 570 23.22 -14.99 15.79
CA TRP A 570 23.00 -15.15 14.36
C TRP A 570 23.47 -16.52 13.85
N ASP A 571 24.72 -16.88 14.14
CA ASP A 571 25.32 -18.16 13.73
C ASP A 571 24.93 -19.35 14.60
N SER A 572 24.57 -19.13 15.89
CA SER A 572 24.30 -20.22 16.81
C SER A 572 22.83 -20.61 16.90
N ASP A 573 21.93 -19.67 16.67
CA ASP A 573 20.51 -19.85 16.98
C ASP A 573 19.60 -19.50 15.78
N ILE A 574 19.72 -18.28 15.23
CA ILE A 574 18.74 -17.73 14.29
C ILE A 574 18.81 -18.37 12.90
N LEU A 575 20.00 -18.38 12.29
CA LEU A 575 20.20 -18.97 10.96
C LEU A 575 20.07 -20.50 10.96
N PRO A 576 20.67 -21.23 11.94
CA PRO A 576 20.52 -22.69 12.01
C PRO A 576 19.07 -23.16 12.25
N ALA A 577 18.23 -22.34 12.88
CA ALA A 577 16.83 -22.68 13.07
C ALA A 577 16.04 -22.68 11.76
N ARG A 578 16.45 -21.87 10.77
CA ARG A 578 15.77 -21.67 9.46
C ARG A 578 16.40 -22.45 8.31
N LEU A 579 17.68 -22.78 8.43
CA LEU A 579 18.47 -23.42 7.36
C LEU A 579 18.97 -24.77 7.81
N LYS A 580 18.54 -25.82 7.09
CA LYS A 580 19.04 -27.17 7.34
C LYS A 580 20.52 -27.26 6.95
N ASP A 581 21.32 -27.89 7.80
CA ASP A 581 22.75 -28.10 7.60
C ASP A 581 23.53 -26.77 7.40
N TYR A 582 23.10 -25.71 8.10
CA TYR A 582 23.75 -24.39 8.04
C TYR A 582 25.25 -24.49 8.37
N SER A 583 26.06 -23.82 7.53
CA SER A 583 27.49 -23.65 7.75
C SER A 583 27.87 -22.18 7.87
N GLN A 584 28.68 -21.86 8.87
CA GLN A 584 29.14 -20.48 9.11
C GLN A 584 29.84 -19.86 7.90
N SER A 585 30.51 -20.70 7.06
CA SER A 585 31.15 -20.25 5.83
C SER A 585 30.17 -19.64 4.82
N TRP A 586 28.87 -20.02 4.86
CA TRP A 586 27.87 -19.47 3.95
C TRP A 586 27.62 -17.99 4.19
N LEU A 587 27.54 -17.59 5.47
CA LEU A 587 27.39 -16.18 5.81
C LEU A 587 28.65 -15.38 5.52
N ASP A 588 29.83 -15.97 5.78
CA ASP A 588 31.12 -15.36 5.45
C ASP A 588 31.25 -15.08 3.94
N ASP A 589 30.88 -16.05 3.11
CA ASP A 589 30.91 -15.91 1.65
C ASP A 589 29.91 -14.88 1.15
N LEU A 590 28.72 -14.82 1.78
CA LEU A 590 27.70 -13.83 1.44
C LEU A 590 28.17 -12.40 1.77
N CYS A 591 28.82 -12.20 2.90
CA CYS A 591 29.44 -10.94 3.27
C CYS A 591 30.61 -10.57 2.36
N ARG A 592 31.57 -11.53 2.09
CA ARG A 592 32.72 -11.29 1.21
C ARG A 592 32.30 -10.97 -0.23
N SER A 593 31.20 -11.56 -0.71
CA SER A 593 30.65 -11.22 -2.02
C SER A 593 30.05 -9.80 -2.09
N GLY A 594 30.01 -9.10 -0.98
CA GLY A 594 29.48 -7.75 -0.89
C GLY A 594 27.96 -7.66 -1.00
N LYS A 595 27.22 -8.78 -0.94
CA LYS A 595 25.75 -8.79 -0.98
C LYS A 595 25.13 -8.38 0.34
N VAL A 596 25.70 -8.82 1.46
CA VAL A 596 25.22 -8.55 2.82
C VAL A 596 26.30 -7.83 3.63
N VAL A 597 25.86 -6.94 4.49
CA VAL A 597 26.70 -6.20 5.45
C VAL A 597 26.13 -6.43 6.84
N TRP A 598 26.99 -6.77 7.80
CA TRP A 598 26.62 -6.76 9.20
C TRP A 598 27.02 -5.42 9.82
N MET A 599 26.17 -4.87 10.67
CA MET A 599 26.48 -3.62 11.37
C MET A 599 25.67 -3.48 12.65
N ARG A 600 26.09 -2.58 13.52
CA ARG A 600 25.31 -2.14 14.67
C ARG A 600 24.60 -0.83 14.34
N LEU A 601 23.29 -0.80 14.54
CA LEU A 601 22.48 0.41 14.59
C LEU A 601 22.31 0.76 16.06
N THR A 602 22.77 1.94 16.49
CA THR A 602 22.67 2.39 17.88
C THR A 602 21.53 3.39 18.01
N SER A 603 20.69 3.26 19.05
CA SER A 603 19.80 4.34 19.47
C SER A 603 20.56 5.38 20.32
N ARG A 604 20.04 6.59 20.39
CA ARG A 604 20.62 7.76 21.07
C ARG A 604 21.08 7.53 22.53
N ASN A 605 20.57 6.52 23.22
CA ASN A 605 20.65 6.41 24.68
C ASN A 605 21.45 5.21 25.24
N LYS A 606 22.17 4.39 24.44
CA LYS A 606 22.83 3.19 24.97
C LYS A 606 24.21 2.92 24.35
N ILE A 607 25.20 3.72 24.69
CA ILE A 607 26.59 3.28 24.63
C ILE A 607 26.85 2.54 25.93
N GLY A 608 26.57 1.24 25.96
CA GLY A 608 26.79 0.41 27.14
C GLY A 608 28.00 -0.50 26.95
N SER A 609 28.76 -0.74 28.03
CA SER A 609 29.90 -1.66 28.15
C SER A 609 29.51 -3.15 28.11
N ALA A 610 28.46 -3.52 27.38
CA ALA A 610 28.02 -4.92 27.27
C ALA A 610 29.06 -5.73 26.46
N ALA A 611 29.31 -6.98 26.88
CA ALA A 611 30.17 -7.89 26.15
C ALA A 611 29.74 -7.98 24.68
N LEU A 612 30.68 -7.90 23.72
CA LEU A 612 30.38 -7.85 22.27
C LEU A 612 29.46 -8.99 21.81
N ARG A 613 29.51 -10.15 22.44
CA ARG A 613 28.66 -11.30 22.16
C ARG A 613 27.15 -11.00 22.32
N SER A 614 26.78 -10.14 23.24
CA SER A 614 25.41 -9.71 23.48
C SER A 614 25.05 -8.40 22.78
N THR A 615 26.00 -7.79 22.08
CA THR A 615 25.78 -6.55 21.35
C THR A 615 24.82 -6.81 20.20
N PRO A 616 23.72 -6.03 20.08
CA PRO A 616 22.79 -6.16 18.98
C PRO A 616 23.42 -5.72 17.66
N ILE A 617 23.31 -6.55 16.65
CA ILE A 617 23.70 -6.25 15.27
C ILE A 617 22.56 -6.62 14.31
N VAL A 618 22.57 -6.00 13.14
CA VAL A 618 21.66 -6.28 12.03
C VAL A 618 22.44 -6.86 10.85
N LEU A 619 21.78 -7.71 10.07
CA LEU A 619 22.23 -8.11 8.74
C LEU A 619 21.42 -7.34 7.70
N LEU A 620 22.08 -6.70 6.76
CA LEU A 620 21.44 -5.86 5.76
C LEU A 620 21.92 -6.19 4.36
N PRO A 621 21.05 -6.27 3.36
CA PRO A 621 21.47 -6.19 1.97
C PRO A 621 22.25 -4.89 1.72
N ARG A 622 23.38 -4.98 1.00
CA ARG A 622 24.26 -3.80 0.81
C ARG A 622 23.57 -2.57 0.23
N PRO A 623 22.62 -2.65 -0.72
CA PRO A 623 21.93 -1.47 -1.23
C PRO A 623 21.12 -0.72 -0.15
N GLN A 624 20.64 -1.43 0.88
CA GLN A 624 19.77 -0.88 1.93
C GLN A 624 20.51 -0.27 3.12
N VAL A 625 21.84 -0.44 3.17
CA VAL A 625 22.66 0.06 4.29
C VAL A 625 22.50 1.56 4.52
N ARG A 626 22.36 2.37 3.45
CA ARG A 626 22.15 3.82 3.58
C ARG A 626 20.82 4.16 4.23
N LEU A 627 19.76 3.47 3.83
CA LEU A 627 18.42 3.64 4.38
C LEU A 627 18.42 3.36 5.88
N TRP A 628 18.83 2.16 6.27
CA TRP A 628 18.82 1.75 7.67
C TRP A 628 19.78 2.56 8.56
N SER A 629 20.95 2.93 8.05
CA SER A 629 21.90 3.76 8.80
C SER A 629 21.42 5.21 9.01
N GLY A 630 20.50 5.69 8.17
CA GLY A 630 19.87 7.00 8.32
C GLY A 630 18.88 7.10 9.48
N LEU A 631 18.37 5.95 9.99
CA LEU A 631 17.41 5.91 11.10
C LEU A 631 18.06 6.18 12.47
N THR A 632 19.37 6.10 12.59
CA THR A 632 20.08 6.24 13.87
C THR A 632 21.26 7.19 13.75
N GLU A 633 21.52 7.96 14.81
CA GLU A 633 22.68 8.83 14.88
C GLU A 633 23.99 8.05 15.05
N GLN A 634 25.06 8.56 14.48
CA GLN A 634 26.39 8.02 14.68
C GLN A 634 26.98 8.58 15.97
N PRO A 635 27.52 7.73 16.88
CA PRO A 635 28.18 8.21 18.09
C PRO A 635 29.40 9.05 17.74
N ALA A 636 29.67 10.07 18.54
CA ALA A 636 30.82 10.95 18.33
C ALA A 636 32.15 10.20 18.65
N PRO A 637 33.20 10.33 17.82
CA PRO A 637 34.49 9.68 18.06
C PRO A 637 35.18 10.09 19.38
N THR A 638 34.76 11.17 19.99
CA THR A 638 35.32 11.73 21.25
C THR A 638 35.04 10.87 22.49
N GLU A 639 34.07 9.95 22.42
CA GLU A 639 33.75 9.03 23.54
C GLU A 639 34.58 7.73 23.51
N LEU A 640 35.47 7.56 22.55
CA LEU A 640 36.29 6.37 22.36
C LEU A 640 37.58 6.43 23.20
N SER A 641 38.10 5.24 23.57
CA SER A 641 39.45 5.15 24.15
C SER A 641 40.53 5.66 23.16
N LEU A 642 41.65 6.09 23.66
CA LEU A 642 42.76 6.58 22.82
C LEU A 642 43.22 5.57 21.77
N ARG A 643 43.14 4.27 22.09
CA ARG A 643 43.47 3.18 21.15
C ARG A 643 42.43 3.07 20.04
N ALA A 644 41.16 3.11 20.39
CA ALA A 644 40.10 3.07 19.43
C ALA A 644 40.05 4.32 18.54
N GLN A 645 40.34 5.51 19.10
CA GLN A 645 40.48 6.73 18.32
C GLN A 645 41.61 6.62 17.29
N ARG A 646 42.74 6.06 17.67
CA ARG A 646 43.90 5.87 16.76
C ARG A 646 43.55 4.92 15.62
N VAL A 647 42.89 3.79 15.90
CA VAL A 647 42.41 2.85 14.86
C VAL A 647 41.40 3.52 13.95
N HIS A 648 40.49 4.31 14.51
CA HIS A 648 39.51 5.07 13.73
C HIS A 648 40.19 6.08 12.80
N GLU A 649 41.19 6.80 13.28
CA GLU A 649 41.96 7.77 12.49
C GLU A 649 42.72 7.09 11.33
N VAL A 650 43.37 5.96 11.58
CA VAL A 650 44.08 5.18 10.55
C VAL A 650 43.08 4.71 9.47
N LEU A 651 41.94 4.15 9.86
CA LEU A 651 40.92 3.73 8.92
C LEU A 651 40.25 4.90 8.17
N SER A 652 40.20 6.08 8.75
CA SER A 652 39.65 7.28 8.09
C SER A 652 40.59 7.83 7.02
N THR A 653 41.90 7.72 7.22
CA THR A 653 42.94 8.27 6.32
C THR A 653 43.33 7.29 5.24
N GLN A 654 43.52 6.01 5.58
CA GLN A 654 44.02 4.97 4.67
C GLN A 654 42.92 4.07 4.09
N GLY A 655 41.70 4.09 4.65
CA GLY A 655 40.59 3.29 4.16
C GLY A 655 40.52 1.89 4.76
N ALA A 656 40.02 0.93 3.98
CA ALA A 656 39.86 -0.46 4.43
C ALA A 656 41.18 -1.21 4.50
N MET A 657 41.48 -1.85 5.64
CA MET A 657 42.79 -2.53 5.90
C MET A 657 42.62 -3.92 6.49
N PHE A 658 43.56 -4.80 6.20
CA PHE A 658 43.66 -6.10 6.87
C PHE A 658 44.11 -5.93 8.32
N PHE A 659 43.83 -6.93 9.16
CA PHE A 659 44.15 -6.87 10.59
C PHE A 659 45.65 -6.66 10.87
N ASP A 660 46.54 -7.35 10.14
CA ASP A 660 47.97 -7.22 10.33
C ASP A 660 48.50 -5.86 9.86
N GLU A 661 47.99 -5.32 8.76
CA GLU A 661 48.32 -3.96 8.29
C GLU A 661 47.90 -2.93 9.33
N LEU A 662 46.69 -3.10 9.87
CA LEU A 662 46.15 -2.19 10.88
C LEU A 662 46.96 -2.26 12.20
N THR A 663 47.49 -3.43 12.55
CA THR A 663 48.39 -3.60 13.70
C THR A 663 49.67 -2.78 13.54
N VAL A 664 50.23 -2.77 12.35
CA VAL A 664 51.44 -2.00 12.03
C VAL A 664 51.17 -0.49 12.01
N GLU A 665 50.16 -0.07 11.26
CA GLU A 665 49.84 1.35 11.06
C GLU A 665 49.33 2.05 12.34
N ALA A 666 48.54 1.34 13.13
CA ALA A 666 48.10 1.87 14.40
C ALA A 666 49.14 1.79 15.53
N HIS A 667 50.27 1.08 15.31
CA HIS A 667 51.33 0.80 16.29
C HIS A 667 50.77 0.19 17.58
N LEU A 668 49.87 -0.80 17.47
CA LEU A 668 49.22 -1.50 18.57
C LEU A 668 49.62 -2.98 18.60
N LEU A 669 49.64 -3.57 19.79
CA LEU A 669 49.76 -5.01 19.92
C LEU A 669 48.47 -5.67 19.43
N ARG A 670 48.53 -6.93 18.95
CA ARG A 670 47.34 -7.66 18.43
C ARG A 670 46.15 -7.64 19.42
N THR A 671 46.42 -7.88 20.70
CA THR A 671 45.40 -7.84 21.77
C THR A 671 44.81 -6.44 22.00
N GLU A 672 45.63 -5.42 21.86
CA GLU A 672 45.19 -4.02 21.98
C GLU A 672 44.33 -3.59 20.79
N LEU A 673 44.73 -4.02 19.59
CA LEU A 673 43.93 -3.83 18.39
C LEU A 673 42.60 -4.58 18.44
N GLU A 674 42.57 -5.83 18.93
CA GLU A 674 41.34 -6.59 19.14
C GLU A 674 40.39 -5.83 20.09
N ASN A 675 40.89 -5.31 21.19
CA ASN A 675 40.08 -4.53 22.14
C ASN A 675 39.58 -3.21 21.54
N ALA A 676 40.41 -2.52 20.76
CA ALA A 676 40.01 -1.31 20.04
C ALA A 676 38.93 -1.59 18.98
N LEU A 677 39.08 -2.68 18.22
CA LEU A 677 38.07 -3.11 17.26
C LEU A 677 36.76 -3.56 17.95
N GLN A 678 36.84 -4.21 19.10
CA GLN A 678 35.65 -4.55 19.91
C GLN A 678 34.90 -3.29 20.33
N GLU A 679 35.61 -2.26 20.75
CA GLU A 679 35.03 -0.97 21.13
C GLU A 679 34.40 -0.27 19.91
N LEU A 680 35.11 -0.21 18.77
CA LEU A 680 34.63 0.40 17.55
C LEU A 680 33.42 -0.31 16.95
N VAL A 681 33.39 -1.65 16.96
CA VAL A 681 32.23 -2.44 16.58
C VAL A 681 31.09 -2.23 17.56
N GLY A 682 31.40 -2.19 18.87
CA GLY A 682 30.45 -1.86 19.93
C GLY A 682 29.87 -0.44 19.80
N ALA A 683 30.60 0.50 19.26
CA ALA A 683 30.12 1.84 18.92
C ALA A 683 29.39 1.92 17.55
N GLY A 684 29.41 0.86 16.74
CA GLY A 684 28.81 0.85 15.42
C GLY A 684 29.53 1.68 14.38
N LEU A 685 30.86 1.84 14.52
CA LEU A 685 31.70 2.65 13.65
C LEU A 685 32.46 1.85 12.61
N VAL A 686 32.69 0.56 12.86
CA VAL A 686 33.53 -0.31 12.04
C VAL A 686 32.82 -1.64 11.77
N ASN A 687 33.07 -2.19 10.60
CA ASN A 687 32.74 -3.58 10.25
C ASN A 687 33.94 -4.25 9.52
N ALA A 688 33.79 -5.55 9.22
CA ALA A 688 34.73 -6.31 8.41
C ALA A 688 34.04 -6.91 7.17
N ASP A 689 34.83 -7.22 6.13
CA ASP A 689 34.38 -7.84 4.87
C ASP A 689 33.70 -9.21 5.09
N SER A 690 33.92 -9.88 6.23
CA SER A 690 33.29 -11.16 6.54
C SER A 690 32.71 -11.18 7.96
N PHE A 691 31.75 -12.07 8.21
CA PHE A 691 31.23 -12.30 9.55
C PHE A 691 32.25 -13.01 10.46
N ALA A 692 33.24 -13.68 9.86
CA ALA A 692 34.34 -14.31 10.59
C ALA A 692 35.11 -13.32 11.49
N GLY A 693 35.25 -12.07 11.06
CA GLY A 693 35.88 -11.01 11.86
C GLY A 693 35.12 -10.74 13.17
N LEU A 694 33.79 -10.60 13.09
CA LEU A 694 32.94 -10.43 14.28
C LEU A 694 33.00 -11.67 15.17
N ARG A 695 32.93 -12.86 14.57
CA ARG A 695 33.01 -14.15 15.28
C ARG A 695 34.32 -14.30 16.03
N ALA A 696 35.43 -13.90 15.42
CA ALA A 696 36.74 -13.90 16.07
C ALA A 696 36.79 -12.94 17.27
N LEU A 697 36.21 -11.75 17.18
CA LEU A 697 36.15 -10.81 18.29
C LEU A 697 35.32 -11.28 19.47
N ILE A 698 34.21 -12.00 19.23
CA ILE A 698 33.31 -12.49 20.30
C ILE A 698 33.79 -13.81 20.94
N THR A 699 34.74 -14.52 20.31
CA THR A 699 35.30 -15.78 20.82
C THR A 699 36.48 -15.51 21.72
N PRO A 700 36.49 -15.95 23.00
CA PRO A 700 37.64 -15.80 23.90
C PRO A 700 38.92 -16.38 23.30
N ALA A 701 40.04 -15.69 23.46
CA ALA A 701 41.38 -16.10 22.93
C ALA A 701 41.74 -17.53 23.30
N SER A 702 41.36 -17.99 24.49
CA SER A 702 41.60 -19.36 24.99
C SER A 702 40.83 -20.46 24.24
N LYS A 703 39.76 -20.09 23.49
CA LYS A 703 38.95 -21.02 22.71
C LYS A 703 39.23 -20.93 21.22
N ARG A 704 40.09 -20.02 20.77
CA ARG A 704 40.50 -19.94 19.38
C ARG A 704 41.55 -21.06 19.11
N ALA A 705 41.37 -21.85 18.07
CA ALA A 705 42.28 -22.92 17.73
C ALA A 705 43.68 -22.36 17.41
N ALA A 706 44.71 -22.85 18.10
CA ALA A 706 46.07 -22.53 17.79
C ALA A 706 46.43 -23.09 16.39
N HIS A 707 47.24 -22.35 15.60
CA HIS A 707 47.61 -22.60 14.21
C HIS A 707 48.44 -23.89 13.95
N THR A 708 48.36 -24.92 14.79
CA THR A 708 49.16 -26.12 14.71
C THR A 708 48.33 -27.41 14.65
N SER A 709 47.62 -27.64 13.58
CA SER A 709 47.32 -29.02 13.12
C SER A 709 46.67 -29.05 11.76
N ARG A 710 47.38 -29.51 10.77
CA ARG A 710 46.95 -29.72 9.36
C ARG A 710 45.96 -30.87 9.15
N ARG A 711 45.30 -31.43 10.21
CA ARG A 711 44.66 -32.74 10.11
C ARG A 711 43.15 -32.82 10.43
N ASN A 712 42.46 -31.75 10.78
CA ASN A 712 40.99 -31.83 10.93
C ASN A 712 40.29 -30.74 10.10
N ARG A 713 39.74 -31.13 8.95
CA ARG A 713 38.89 -30.29 8.06
C ARG A 713 37.43 -30.12 8.54
N GLY A 714 37.19 -30.17 9.85
CA GLY A 714 35.88 -29.99 10.44
C GLY A 714 35.89 -28.81 11.39
N ALA A 715 35.04 -27.78 11.14
CA ALA A 715 34.74 -26.62 11.99
C ALA A 715 35.98 -25.75 12.34
N PHE A 716 36.52 -25.04 11.37
CA PHE A 716 37.48 -23.97 11.59
C PHE A 716 36.72 -22.70 12.06
N ILE A 717 36.91 -22.32 13.32
CA ILE A 717 36.61 -20.95 13.74
C ILE A 717 37.81 -20.14 13.29
N GLY A 718 37.67 -19.33 12.22
CA GLY A 718 38.74 -18.53 11.64
C GLY A 718 39.35 -17.56 12.66
N GLY A 719 40.62 -17.31 12.57
CA GLY A 719 41.30 -16.27 13.33
C GLY A 719 40.97 -14.86 12.79
N MET A 720 41.61 -13.83 13.41
CA MET A 720 41.44 -12.46 12.92
C MET A 720 41.99 -12.28 11.48
N ASP A 721 42.84 -13.18 11.04
CA ASP A 721 43.43 -13.19 9.69
C ASP A 721 42.35 -13.53 8.61
N ASP A 722 41.29 -14.23 8.99
CA ASP A 722 40.18 -14.60 8.09
C ASP A 722 39.07 -13.53 8.04
N ALA A 723 39.21 -12.45 8.83
CA ALA A 723 38.21 -11.38 8.92
C ALA A 723 38.00 -10.60 7.61
N GLY A 724 38.98 -10.66 6.70
CA GLY A 724 39.05 -9.75 5.58
C GLY A 724 39.51 -8.34 6.03
N ARG A 725 39.09 -7.31 5.31
CA ARG A 725 39.47 -5.93 5.62
C ARG A 725 38.50 -5.34 6.60
N TRP A 726 39.03 -4.57 7.54
CA TRP A 726 38.27 -3.72 8.46
C TRP A 726 38.08 -2.35 7.83
N ALA A 727 36.88 -1.80 7.92
CA ALA A 727 36.55 -0.52 7.31
C ALA A 727 35.60 0.30 8.19
N LEU A 728 35.70 1.61 8.07
CA LEU A 728 34.71 2.50 8.66
C LEU A 728 33.35 2.36 7.94
N LEU A 729 32.30 2.30 8.73
CA LEU A 729 30.95 2.34 8.23
C LEU A 729 30.60 3.76 7.76
N ARG A 730 30.46 3.93 6.44
CA ARG A 730 30.01 5.19 5.84
C ARG A 730 28.49 5.30 6.03
N ARG A 731 28.08 6.13 6.97
CA ARG A 731 26.67 6.46 7.19
C ARG A 731 26.33 7.76 6.46
N ALA A 732 25.09 7.88 6.02
CA ALA A 732 24.54 9.17 5.60
C ALA A 732 24.51 10.10 6.83
N PRO A 733 24.81 11.40 6.67
CA PRO A 733 24.66 12.35 7.78
C PRO A 733 23.18 12.33 8.21
N ALA A 734 22.93 11.98 9.47
CA ALA A 734 21.60 12.06 10.05
C ALA A 734 21.21 13.55 10.14
N SER A 735 20.09 13.92 9.53
CA SER A 735 19.48 15.23 9.73
C SER A 735 18.49 15.11 10.89
N PRO A 736 18.76 15.65 12.07
CA PRO A 736 17.98 15.38 13.29
C PRO A 736 16.52 15.83 13.24
N SER A 737 16.11 16.55 12.21
CA SER A 737 14.74 17.10 12.06
C SER A 737 14.05 16.76 10.73
N ALA A 738 14.62 15.92 9.88
CA ALA A 738 13.97 15.55 8.64
C ALA A 738 12.95 14.42 8.91
N LYS A 739 11.69 14.66 8.59
CA LYS A 739 10.68 13.58 8.45
C LYS A 739 11.27 12.51 7.52
N LEU A 740 11.11 11.24 7.90
CA LEU A 740 11.54 10.14 7.05
C LEU A 740 10.84 10.25 5.70
N ASP A 741 11.59 10.03 4.62
CA ASP A 741 11.02 10.04 3.29
C ASP A 741 10.04 8.88 3.09
N SER A 742 9.13 9.05 2.14
CA SER A 742 8.09 8.10 1.82
C SER A 742 8.64 6.72 1.46
N ASP A 743 9.76 6.68 0.71
CA ASP A 743 10.34 5.44 0.20
C ASP A 743 11.01 4.64 1.33
N THR A 744 11.65 5.34 2.27
CA THR A 744 12.21 4.73 3.49
C THR A 744 11.12 4.10 4.35
N LEU A 745 10.02 4.80 4.60
CA LEU A 745 8.89 4.27 5.37
C LEU A 745 8.25 3.07 4.68
N GLU A 746 8.10 3.12 3.37
CA GLU A 746 7.55 2.03 2.57
C GLU A 746 8.44 0.79 2.60
N HIS A 747 9.76 0.96 2.46
CA HIS A 747 10.71 -0.14 2.55
C HIS A 747 10.66 -0.81 3.92
N ILE A 748 10.60 -0.04 5.02
CA ILE A 748 10.48 -0.58 6.39
C ILE A 748 9.15 -1.32 6.56
N ALA A 749 8.02 -0.74 6.12
CA ALA A 749 6.71 -1.36 6.20
C ALA A 749 6.68 -2.72 5.46
N MET A 750 7.21 -2.76 4.24
CA MET A 750 7.31 -4.01 3.46
C MET A 750 8.27 -5.02 4.09
N THR A 751 9.35 -4.57 4.71
CA THR A 751 10.28 -5.46 5.43
C THR A 751 9.61 -6.12 6.63
N LEU A 752 8.82 -5.37 7.42
CA LEU A 752 8.03 -5.93 8.51
C LEU A 752 7.00 -6.95 8.01
N LEU A 753 6.30 -6.64 6.92
CA LEU A 753 5.35 -7.55 6.29
C LEU A 753 6.03 -8.83 5.77
N ARG A 754 7.17 -8.72 5.10
CA ARG A 754 7.96 -9.90 4.68
C ARG A 754 8.40 -10.75 5.87
N ARG A 755 8.73 -10.13 7.01
CA ARG A 755 9.15 -10.84 8.23
C ARG A 755 8.00 -11.60 8.87
N TYR A 756 6.84 -10.99 9.03
CA TYR A 756 5.73 -11.53 9.80
C TYR A 756 4.53 -12.00 8.98
N GLY A 757 4.48 -11.71 7.70
CA GLY A 757 3.33 -12.01 6.82
C GLY A 757 2.09 -11.16 7.14
N VAL A 758 1.80 -10.96 8.42
CA VAL A 758 0.76 -10.08 8.97
C VAL A 758 1.38 -9.16 10.02
N VAL A 759 1.11 -7.86 9.92
CA VAL A 759 1.66 -6.85 10.83
C VAL A 759 0.52 -6.10 11.53
N PHE A 760 0.70 -5.85 12.82
CA PHE A 760 -0.16 -5.07 13.69
C PHE A 760 0.68 -4.46 14.81
N TRP A 761 0.14 -3.47 15.54
CA TRP A 761 0.86 -2.67 16.51
C TRP A 761 1.67 -3.49 17.54
N ARG A 762 1.06 -4.50 18.12
CA ARG A 762 1.68 -5.30 19.20
C ARG A 762 2.92 -6.10 18.79
N LEU A 763 3.08 -6.39 17.50
CA LEU A 763 4.31 -7.04 16.99
C LEU A 763 5.53 -6.13 17.09
N LEU A 764 5.34 -4.81 17.02
CA LEU A 764 6.43 -3.84 17.06
C LEU A 764 7.12 -3.79 18.43
N GLU A 765 6.47 -4.25 19.52
CA GLU A 765 7.14 -4.41 20.83
C GLU A 765 8.34 -5.36 20.80
N ARG A 766 8.41 -6.22 19.79
CA ARG A 766 9.52 -7.16 19.58
C ARG A 766 10.65 -6.57 18.74
N GLU A 767 10.37 -5.51 18.03
CA GLU A 767 11.29 -4.82 17.15
C GLU A 767 12.17 -3.82 17.90
N ALA A 768 13.10 -3.19 17.20
CA ALA A 768 14.00 -2.22 17.79
C ALA A 768 13.31 -0.87 18.01
N ASP A 769 13.68 -0.18 19.07
CA ASP A 769 13.14 1.11 19.53
C ASP A 769 13.45 2.30 18.59
N TRP A 770 14.35 2.12 17.63
CA TRP A 770 14.69 3.12 16.62
C TRP A 770 13.85 3.01 15.32
N LEU A 771 12.93 2.03 15.23
CA LEU A 771 11.98 1.96 14.12
C LEU A 771 11.00 3.15 14.15
N PRO A 772 10.43 3.53 12.99
CA PRO A 772 9.36 4.51 12.93
C PRO A 772 8.18 4.12 13.83
N SER A 773 7.49 5.12 14.37
CA SER A 773 6.31 4.90 15.17
C SER A 773 5.20 4.17 14.39
N TRP A 774 4.32 3.45 15.11
CA TRP A 774 3.16 2.80 14.48
C TRP A 774 2.32 3.79 13.67
N ARG A 775 2.16 5.02 14.13
CA ARG A 775 1.40 6.07 13.45
C ARG A 775 1.99 6.41 12.07
N GLU A 776 3.31 6.47 11.95
CA GLU A 776 3.98 6.72 10.67
C GLU A 776 3.85 5.51 9.73
N LEU A 777 4.06 4.31 10.27
CA LEU A 777 3.90 3.06 9.53
C LEU A 777 2.45 2.84 9.09
N LEU A 778 1.47 3.18 9.93
CA LEU A 778 0.05 3.05 9.63
C LEU A 778 -0.36 3.84 8.37
N ARG A 779 0.12 5.09 8.26
CA ARG A 779 -0.11 5.90 7.05
C ARG A 779 0.49 5.25 5.80
N THR A 780 1.63 4.59 5.95
CA THR A 780 2.28 3.87 4.87
C THR A 780 1.52 2.59 4.52
N PHE A 781 1.07 1.83 5.53
CA PHE A 781 0.23 0.64 5.30
C PHE A 781 -1.07 0.99 4.57
N HIS A 782 -1.74 2.07 4.96
CA HIS A 782 -2.94 2.54 4.24
C HIS A 782 -2.64 2.87 2.77
N ARG A 783 -1.50 3.49 2.47
CA ARG A 783 -1.09 3.78 1.10
C ARG A 783 -0.78 2.51 0.31
N LEU A 784 -0.10 1.54 0.91
CA LEU A 784 0.18 0.23 0.30
C LEU A 784 -1.11 -0.57 0.08
N GLU A 785 -2.04 -0.52 1.03
CA GLU A 785 -3.37 -1.13 0.89
C GLU A 785 -4.16 -0.48 -0.24
N ALA A 786 -4.12 0.85 -0.34
CA ALA A 786 -4.79 1.60 -1.39
C ALA A 786 -4.25 1.24 -2.79
N ARG A 787 -2.93 0.96 -2.92
CA ARG A 787 -2.32 0.46 -4.17
C ARG A 787 -2.63 -1.01 -4.43
N GLY A 788 -3.16 -1.74 -3.47
CA GLY A 788 -3.44 -3.17 -3.58
C GLY A 788 -2.24 -4.08 -3.30
N ASP A 789 -1.09 -3.54 -2.88
CA ASP A 789 0.14 -4.28 -2.57
C ASP A 789 -0.05 -5.16 -1.33
N ILE A 790 -0.90 -4.73 -0.40
CA ILE A 790 -1.23 -5.44 0.83
C ILE A 790 -2.74 -5.46 1.08
N ARG A 791 -3.16 -6.17 2.10
CA ARG A 791 -4.57 -6.26 2.52
C ARG A 791 -4.72 -5.82 3.97
N GLY A 792 -5.61 -4.85 4.23
CA GLY A 792 -6.08 -4.55 5.58
C GLY A 792 -7.29 -5.42 5.93
N GLY A 793 -7.46 -5.75 7.21
CA GLY A 793 -8.57 -6.58 7.68
C GLY A 793 -8.29 -7.20 9.04
N ARG A 794 -9.21 -8.01 9.55
CA ARG A 794 -9.05 -8.76 10.79
C ARG A 794 -8.59 -10.18 10.46
N PHE A 795 -7.29 -10.42 10.50
CA PHE A 795 -6.68 -11.72 10.19
C PHE A 795 -6.52 -12.60 11.43
N ILE A 796 -6.32 -11.97 12.58
CA ILE A 796 -6.04 -12.67 13.87
C ILE A 796 -7.08 -12.22 14.88
N ALA A 797 -7.74 -13.20 15.53
CA ALA A 797 -8.75 -12.94 16.55
C ALA A 797 -8.12 -12.47 17.86
N GLY A 798 -8.87 -11.65 18.63
CA GLY A 798 -8.47 -11.21 19.97
C GLY A 798 -7.42 -10.11 20.02
N LEU A 799 -7.06 -9.50 18.88
CA LEU A 799 -6.16 -8.36 18.80
C LEU A 799 -6.92 -7.10 18.39
N ALA A 800 -6.65 -6.02 19.09
CA ALA A 800 -7.22 -4.71 18.81
C ALA A 800 -6.42 -3.98 17.70
N GLY A 801 -7.08 -3.04 17.04
CA GLY A 801 -6.48 -2.19 16.02
C GLY A 801 -6.37 -2.85 14.64
N GLU A 802 -5.86 -2.08 13.70
CA GLU A 802 -5.75 -2.48 12.30
C GLU A 802 -4.63 -3.51 12.08
N GLN A 803 -4.90 -4.45 11.21
CA GLN A 803 -3.96 -5.50 10.82
C GLN A 803 -3.79 -5.46 9.30
N PHE A 804 -2.56 -5.62 8.84
CA PHE A 804 -2.21 -5.63 7.43
C PHE A 804 -1.47 -6.91 7.08
N ALA A 805 -1.79 -7.50 5.93
CA ALA A 805 -1.21 -8.76 5.49
C ALA A 805 -0.72 -8.68 4.05
N LEU A 806 0.34 -9.42 3.76
CA LEU A 806 0.71 -9.71 2.37
C LEU A 806 -0.36 -10.63 1.74
N PRO A 807 -0.71 -10.43 0.46
CA PRO A 807 -1.69 -11.28 -0.22
C PRO A 807 -1.35 -12.77 -0.15
N GLU A 808 -0.07 -13.14 -0.27
CA GLU A 808 0.44 -14.51 -0.19
C GLU A 808 0.40 -15.11 1.23
N ALA A 809 0.36 -14.30 2.28
CA ALA A 809 0.23 -14.79 3.65
C ALA A 809 -1.18 -15.33 3.96
N ILE A 810 -2.20 -14.78 3.31
CA ILE A 810 -3.61 -15.10 3.60
C ILE A 810 -3.95 -16.57 3.28
N PRO A 811 -3.57 -17.14 2.12
CA PRO A 811 -3.81 -18.55 1.84
C PRO A 811 -3.14 -19.48 2.86
N LEU A 812 -1.89 -19.17 3.25
CA LEU A 812 -1.15 -19.98 4.22
C LEU A 812 -1.79 -19.92 5.63
N LEU A 813 -2.27 -18.74 6.05
CA LEU A 813 -3.03 -18.60 7.31
C LEU A 813 -4.25 -19.52 7.33
N ARG A 814 -5.00 -19.58 6.22
CA ARG A 814 -6.18 -20.44 6.08
C ARG A 814 -5.84 -21.93 6.09
N GLU A 815 -4.75 -22.28 5.44
CA GLU A 815 -4.24 -23.65 5.41
C GLU A 815 -3.86 -24.12 6.81
N VAL A 816 -3.08 -23.31 7.53
CA VAL A 816 -2.64 -23.61 8.89
C VAL A 816 -3.82 -23.77 9.85
N ARG A 817 -4.85 -22.92 9.75
CA ARG A 817 -6.07 -23.04 10.55
C ARG A 817 -6.80 -24.38 10.33
N LYS A 818 -6.83 -24.87 9.10
CA LYS A 818 -7.48 -26.14 8.76
C LYS A 818 -6.65 -27.37 9.15
N ARG A 819 -5.35 -27.17 9.36
CA ARG A 819 -4.40 -28.25 9.69
C ARG A 819 -4.62 -28.71 11.14
N PRO A 820 -4.83 -30.01 11.41
CA PRO A 820 -5.01 -30.52 12.76
C PRO A 820 -3.77 -30.23 13.64
N LEU A 821 -3.98 -30.23 14.96
CA LEU A 821 -2.91 -30.15 15.94
C LEU A 821 -2.24 -31.52 16.00
N ASP A 822 -0.94 -31.60 15.77
CA ASP A 822 -0.16 -32.84 15.68
C ASP A 822 0.83 -32.99 16.83
N GLY A 823 0.84 -32.06 17.80
CA GLY A 823 1.74 -32.05 18.93
C GLY A 823 3.17 -31.62 18.58
N SER A 824 3.41 -31.00 17.43
CA SER A 824 4.73 -30.61 16.95
C SER A 824 5.42 -29.67 17.93
N LEU A 825 6.72 -29.96 18.22
CA LEU A 825 7.55 -29.18 19.12
C LEU A 825 8.55 -28.32 18.33
N ILE A 826 8.50 -27.01 18.54
CA ILE A 826 9.42 -26.05 17.92
C ILE A 826 10.19 -25.31 19.02
N GLY A 827 11.54 -25.40 18.96
CA GLY A 827 12.43 -24.67 19.84
C GLY A 827 12.82 -23.33 19.24
N VAL A 828 12.70 -22.26 20.00
CA VAL A 828 13.01 -20.89 19.59
C VAL A 828 13.99 -20.25 20.57
N SER A 829 15.01 -19.56 20.08
CA SER A 829 15.92 -18.79 20.94
C SER A 829 15.21 -17.59 21.55
N GLY A 830 15.56 -17.20 22.76
CA GLY A 830 15.03 -16.00 23.41
C GLY A 830 15.27 -14.70 22.61
N VAL A 831 16.30 -14.67 21.76
CA VAL A 831 16.63 -13.50 20.91
C VAL A 831 15.97 -13.54 19.52
N ASP A 832 15.26 -14.62 19.18
CA ASP A 832 14.58 -14.78 17.89
C ASP A 832 13.37 -13.82 17.77
N PRO A 833 13.03 -13.32 16.58
CA PRO A 833 11.82 -12.51 16.37
C PRO A 833 10.54 -13.23 16.79
N LEU A 834 10.51 -14.56 16.77
CA LEU A 834 9.36 -15.38 17.15
C LEU A 834 9.28 -15.71 18.66
N ASN A 835 10.12 -15.10 19.50
CA ASN A 835 9.90 -15.10 20.95
C ASN A 835 8.76 -14.14 21.30
N LEU A 836 7.53 -14.60 21.16
CA LEU A 836 6.29 -13.83 21.37
C LEU A 836 5.55 -14.22 22.67
N ALA A 837 6.14 -15.08 23.53
CA ALA A 837 5.59 -15.43 24.83
C ALA A 837 5.56 -14.21 25.76
N GLY A 838 4.42 -13.97 26.40
CA GLY A 838 4.21 -12.81 27.30
C GLY A 838 4.03 -11.46 26.57
N THR A 839 4.10 -11.44 25.23
CA THR A 839 3.73 -10.28 24.40
C THR A 839 2.43 -10.52 23.67
N LEU A 840 2.37 -11.51 22.80
CA LEU A 840 1.15 -11.92 22.09
C LEU A 840 0.49 -13.15 22.67
N LEU A 841 1.30 -14.09 23.14
CA LEU A 841 0.84 -15.37 23.66
C LEU A 841 0.85 -15.35 25.20
N PRO A 842 -0.06 -16.13 25.84
CA PRO A 842 -0.07 -16.23 27.29
C PRO A 842 1.25 -16.79 27.83
N GLY A 843 1.58 -16.44 29.08
CA GLY A 843 2.79 -16.88 29.77
C GLY A 843 3.68 -15.73 30.24
N ALA A 844 4.76 -16.07 30.94
CA ALA A 844 5.73 -15.07 31.38
C ALA A 844 6.57 -14.58 30.19
N LYS A 845 6.87 -13.26 30.15
CA LYS A 845 7.77 -12.67 29.14
C LYS A 845 9.18 -13.26 29.29
N VAL A 846 9.68 -13.88 28.23
CA VAL A 846 11.04 -14.42 28.19
C VAL A 846 11.99 -13.36 27.68
N PRO A 847 12.97 -12.91 28.46
CA PRO A 847 13.90 -11.86 28.06
C PRO A 847 14.71 -12.26 26.82
N ALA A 848 14.92 -11.30 25.91
CA ALA A 848 15.70 -11.44 24.69
C ALA A 848 17.23 -11.50 24.99
N VAL A 849 17.64 -12.55 25.69
CA VAL A 849 19.03 -12.77 26.11
C VAL A 849 19.55 -14.08 25.50
N VAL A 850 20.78 -14.05 25.02
CA VAL A 850 21.47 -15.24 24.51
C VAL A 850 21.53 -16.32 25.60
N GLY A 851 21.12 -17.54 25.27
CA GLY A 851 21.02 -18.66 26.19
C GLY A 851 19.63 -18.88 26.79
N ASN A 852 18.70 -17.92 26.67
CA ASN A 852 17.30 -18.20 26.92
C ASN A 852 16.70 -18.92 25.71
N ARG A 853 15.83 -19.89 25.95
CA ARG A 853 15.15 -20.65 24.90
C ARG A 853 13.70 -20.93 25.28
N LEU A 854 12.85 -21.10 24.31
CA LEU A 854 11.44 -21.46 24.45
C LEU A 854 11.15 -22.71 23.62
N VAL A 855 10.19 -23.52 24.10
CA VAL A 855 9.61 -24.60 23.31
C VAL A 855 8.11 -24.36 23.20
N TYR A 856 7.64 -24.37 21.97
CA TYR A 856 6.24 -24.30 21.61
C TYR A 856 5.72 -25.68 21.25
N ARG A 857 4.47 -25.97 21.62
CA ARG A 857 3.70 -27.10 21.12
C ARG A 857 2.50 -26.56 20.36
N ASP A 858 2.39 -26.90 19.10
CA ASP A 858 1.28 -26.42 18.26
C ASP A 858 1.03 -24.90 18.37
N GLY A 859 2.08 -24.10 18.43
CA GLY A 859 1.97 -22.64 18.55
C GLY A 859 1.79 -22.08 19.95
N ILE A 860 1.64 -22.93 21.00
CA ILE A 860 1.52 -22.51 22.40
C ILE A 860 2.86 -22.70 23.11
N PRO A 861 3.38 -21.71 23.86
CA PRO A 861 4.61 -21.88 24.63
C PRO A 861 4.34 -22.78 25.84
N ILE A 862 5.13 -23.85 25.97
CA ILE A 862 4.97 -24.86 27.03
C ILE A 862 6.15 -24.94 27.99
N ALA A 863 7.32 -24.47 27.59
CA ALA A 863 8.51 -24.47 28.45
C ALA A 863 9.51 -23.40 28.00
N ALA A 864 10.34 -22.92 28.93
CA ALA A 864 11.45 -22.02 28.63
C ALA A 864 12.66 -22.31 29.54
N ILE A 865 13.85 -21.94 29.07
CA ILE A 865 15.03 -21.74 29.92
C ILE A 865 15.23 -20.23 30.06
N ILE A 866 15.19 -19.76 31.29
CA ILE A 866 15.43 -18.38 31.68
C ILE A 866 16.60 -18.33 32.67
N ALA A 867 17.67 -17.64 32.33
CA ALA A 867 18.88 -17.55 33.13
C ALA A 867 19.42 -18.93 33.56
N GLY A 868 19.38 -19.91 32.67
CA GLY A 868 19.86 -21.27 32.91
C GLY A 868 18.89 -22.17 33.70
N LYS A 869 17.73 -21.66 34.11
CA LYS A 869 16.74 -22.42 34.87
C LYS A 869 15.57 -22.80 33.96
N PRO A 870 15.21 -24.11 33.87
CA PRO A 870 14.06 -24.54 33.10
C PRO A 870 12.78 -24.18 33.86
N GLN A 871 11.79 -23.68 33.13
CA GLN A 871 10.42 -23.41 33.55
C GLN A 871 9.47 -24.13 32.63
N TYR A 872 8.45 -24.78 33.21
CA TYR A 872 7.44 -25.53 32.45
C TYR A 872 6.06 -24.91 32.71
N TRP A 873 5.28 -24.78 31.65
CA TRP A 873 3.94 -24.20 31.67
C TRP A 873 2.92 -25.27 31.24
N GLY A 874 2.04 -25.70 32.14
CA GLY A 874 1.04 -26.72 31.88
C GLY A 874 1.49 -28.14 32.33
N GLU A 875 0.57 -29.10 32.23
CA GLU A 875 0.81 -30.49 32.55
C GLU A 875 1.54 -31.20 31.40
N LEU A 876 2.71 -31.75 31.67
CA LEU A 876 3.51 -32.54 30.76
C LEU A 876 3.62 -33.96 31.28
N ASP A 877 3.28 -34.96 30.49
CA ASP A 877 3.56 -36.34 30.79
C ASP A 877 5.08 -36.63 30.67
N GLU A 878 5.54 -37.73 31.25
CA GLU A 878 6.98 -38.07 31.28
C GLU A 878 7.61 -38.20 29.90
N HIS A 879 6.88 -38.70 28.90
CA HIS A 879 7.40 -38.86 27.56
C HIS A 879 7.56 -37.51 26.84
N ASN A 880 6.58 -36.67 26.97
CA ASN A 880 6.62 -35.29 26.43
C ASN A 880 7.67 -34.43 27.13
N MET A 881 7.89 -34.62 28.41
CA MET A 881 8.91 -33.92 29.19
C MET A 881 10.33 -34.20 28.67
N LEU A 882 10.63 -35.44 28.29
CA LEU A 882 11.93 -35.79 27.69
C LEU A 882 12.12 -35.10 26.33
N ALA A 883 11.12 -35.12 25.47
CA ALA A 883 11.18 -34.45 24.16
C ALA A 883 11.32 -32.93 24.30
N VAL A 884 10.57 -32.30 25.20
CA VAL A 884 10.65 -30.87 25.50
C VAL A 884 12.02 -30.50 26.05
N ARG A 885 12.56 -31.32 26.96
CA ARG A 885 13.90 -31.14 27.56
C ARG A 885 14.99 -31.23 26.48
N ASP A 886 14.92 -32.20 25.58
CA ASP A 886 15.85 -32.30 24.46
C ASP A 886 15.83 -31.05 23.57
N ARG A 887 14.64 -30.52 23.24
CA ARG A 887 14.49 -29.28 22.46
C ARG A 887 14.97 -28.02 23.19
N LEU A 888 14.84 -27.97 24.54
CA LEU A 888 15.32 -26.84 25.32
C LEU A 888 16.84 -26.77 25.40
N PHE A 889 17.54 -27.91 25.42
CA PHE A 889 19.00 -27.95 25.62
C PHE A 889 19.82 -28.16 24.34
N ARG A 890 19.18 -28.45 23.22
CA ARG A 890 19.80 -28.44 21.92
C ARG A 890 19.90 -27.02 21.37
#